data_1dde225a5a84bbf6ce2ab9b5126df18d
#
_entry.id   1dde225a5a84bbf6ce2ab9b5126df18d
#
_cell.length_a   1.000
_cell.length_b   1.000
_cell.length_c   1.000
_cell.angle_alpha   90.00
_cell.angle_beta   90.00
_cell.angle_gamma   90.00
#
_symmetry.space_group_name_H-M   'P 1'
#
loop_
_entity.id
_entity.type
_entity.pdbx_description
1 polymer ?
#
loop_
_entity_poly.entity_id
_entity_poly.type
_entity_poly.pdbx_seq_one_letter_code
_entity_poly.pdbx_strand_id
1 'polypeptide(L)'
;MKTFVTAIIVSHNSTDFLNETIAATKNQNVDQLIIIETGDAENPNAITAPGATLPEALALAERNAAPQAEWLWILHDDSAPMQNALKELLHVVELSPSVAVVGPKQMDWSNRKLIAQQGLTLTRSGALFSLVSDELDQSQHDAMQDVLAVGTAGMLVKRTVYSALGGLTEGIPPLAADIDFSMRVRLAGHRVVVAPQSRVAHAALSLRGKRDRSWLRVQPKSALRRAELQLRLSFAPLASALLFWFFLPLITLGRLVWRVWTKRPDRLIGDLAAGAWAYFTVAARFRHRRRVSSAGRKALRSLYATKQQVRDEKRQNAEQEEIEARLEAHAQLAERDQSSPNTEQLLLGAGDTSKTFIAAGGLWFAMGLAALSFAWLPVAEAITGGGALPLSENWFELFKRAGASWQELGNGFALPADPFSWVLLAIGSLTFWSPSLALTILIFLAKSIAFFGAFKAISLFTKKTWIRNLGALSYALWPALTEAQQQLRVPAIVAQLLLPLLIFCVAKVALFGVALSVRSRQQIWTWVGLSGLLLAVEVAAAPNTAPVLLLAMIFVLIARIKRFGYLIWIALPTATIFGPLFVFALLNNPLALFADPGVPQGVALNRGWMSLLGVTSLPLNFWFLTLITAVLLLLALLALLTARRAVALLSLGLGLAALASARLVASLQFPAIGATDSSSDLVSGTPHALLALWGLAVIAAAAVALESIRRRRALQVVATALVAL
;
A
#
# COMPACT_ATOMS: atom_id res chain seq x y z
N MET A 1 -36.04 47.17 10.25
CA MET A 1 -35.36 46.85 11.54
C MET A 1 -33.98 46.33 11.23
N LYS A 2 -32.93 46.75 11.93
CA LYS A 2 -31.57 46.17 11.75
C LYS A 2 -31.57 44.75 12.33
N THR A 3 -31.29 43.79 11.50
CA THR A 3 -31.22 42.38 11.91
C THR A 3 -30.01 42.14 12.81
N PHE A 4 -30.18 41.67 14.04
CA PHE A 4 -29.11 41.45 15.00
C PHE A 4 -28.42 40.11 14.75
N VAL A 5 -27.11 40.14 14.50
CA VAL A 5 -26.30 38.96 14.19
C VAL A 5 -25.22 38.72 15.25
N THR A 6 -25.19 37.52 15.85
CA THR A 6 -24.09 37.07 16.69
C THR A 6 -23.16 36.18 15.86
N ALA A 7 -21.92 36.63 15.63
CA ALA A 7 -20.89 35.77 15.04
C ALA A 7 -20.24 34.88 16.12
N ILE A 8 -20.04 33.62 15.80
CA ILE A 8 -19.44 32.60 16.68
C ILE A 8 -18.23 32.04 15.99
N ILE A 9 -17.05 32.19 16.58
CA ILE A 9 -15.82 31.56 16.11
C ILE A 9 -15.47 30.41 17.07
N VAL A 10 -15.37 29.18 16.57
CA VAL A 10 -14.90 28.04 17.35
C VAL A 10 -13.44 27.79 16.98
N SER A 11 -12.56 27.94 18.00
CA SER A 11 -11.12 27.75 17.90
C SER A 11 -10.68 26.45 18.58
N HIS A 12 -9.60 25.87 18.08
CA HIS A 12 -8.93 24.73 18.69
C HIS A 12 -7.41 24.92 18.61
N ASN A 13 -6.79 25.25 19.76
CA ASN A 13 -5.37 25.55 19.93
C ASN A 13 -4.90 26.78 19.14
N SER A 14 -5.72 27.84 19.09
CA SER A 14 -5.38 29.18 18.59
C SER A 14 -4.43 29.14 17.37
N THR A 15 -4.92 28.64 16.26
CA THR A 15 -4.13 28.50 15.02
C THR A 15 -3.66 29.85 14.47
N ASP A 16 -2.61 29.85 13.65
CA ASP A 16 -2.10 31.05 12.97
C ASP A 16 -3.18 31.79 12.14
N PHE A 17 -4.23 31.07 11.75
CA PHE A 17 -5.37 31.61 10.97
C PHE A 17 -6.37 32.41 11.82
N LEU A 18 -6.40 32.21 13.16
CA LEU A 18 -7.42 32.79 14.04
C LEU A 18 -7.41 34.33 14.01
N ASN A 19 -6.23 34.93 14.04
CA ASN A 19 -6.12 36.39 14.04
C ASN A 19 -6.69 37.04 12.76
N GLU A 20 -6.43 36.42 11.60
CA GLU A 20 -6.99 36.84 10.32
C GLU A 20 -8.52 36.66 10.31
N THR A 21 -9.01 35.52 10.83
CA THR A 21 -10.44 35.23 10.93
C THR A 21 -11.15 36.25 11.83
N ILE A 22 -10.59 36.59 13.01
CA ILE A 22 -11.16 37.59 13.91
C ILE A 22 -11.21 38.98 13.23
N ALA A 23 -10.10 39.39 12.63
CA ALA A 23 -10.02 40.69 11.94
C ALA A 23 -11.04 40.76 10.79
N ALA A 24 -11.10 39.73 9.95
CA ALA A 24 -12.04 39.64 8.84
C ALA A 24 -13.50 39.66 9.32
N THR A 25 -13.82 38.97 10.45
CA THR A 25 -15.17 38.94 11.02
C THR A 25 -15.58 40.29 11.60
N LYS A 26 -14.69 40.98 12.32
CA LYS A 26 -14.96 42.35 12.83
C LYS A 26 -15.26 43.36 11.70
N ASN A 27 -14.61 43.19 10.55
CA ASN A 27 -14.84 44.07 9.37
C ASN A 27 -16.20 43.84 8.71
N GLN A 28 -16.99 42.82 9.13
CA GLN A 28 -18.34 42.57 8.59
C GLN A 28 -19.46 43.31 9.38
N ASN A 29 -19.11 44.19 10.33
CA ASN A 29 -20.06 44.93 11.17
C ASN A 29 -21.06 44.01 11.92
N VAL A 30 -20.55 42.92 12.51
CA VAL A 30 -21.33 42.03 13.38
C VAL A 30 -21.73 42.75 14.67
N ASP A 31 -22.94 42.48 15.20
CA ASP A 31 -23.42 43.14 16.42
C ASP A 31 -22.79 42.53 17.68
N GLN A 32 -22.47 41.23 17.65
CA GLN A 32 -21.76 40.52 18.72
C GLN A 32 -20.80 39.52 18.11
N LEU A 33 -19.61 39.38 18.73
CA LEU A 33 -18.63 38.35 18.40
C LEU A 33 -18.34 37.52 19.65
N ILE A 34 -18.53 36.20 19.56
CA ILE A 34 -18.23 35.21 20.61
C ILE A 34 -17.14 34.26 20.07
N ILE A 35 -16.07 34.10 20.83
CA ILE A 35 -14.99 33.15 20.51
C ILE A 35 -15.02 32.05 21.58
N ILE A 36 -15.05 30.79 21.14
CA ILE A 36 -14.96 29.62 22.03
C ILE A 36 -13.64 28.91 21.73
N GLU A 37 -12.78 28.78 22.74
CA GLU A 37 -11.55 28.00 22.64
C GLU A 37 -11.77 26.60 23.22
N THR A 38 -11.58 25.56 22.39
CA THR A 38 -11.80 24.16 22.76
C THR A 38 -10.50 23.39 22.98
N GLY A 39 -9.36 24.01 22.72
CA GLY A 39 -8.03 23.49 23.00
C GLY A 39 -7.47 23.96 24.36
N ASP A 40 -6.19 23.67 24.57
CA ASP A 40 -5.46 24.04 25.80
C ASP A 40 -4.80 25.42 25.68
N ALA A 41 -4.92 26.10 24.54
CA ALA A 41 -4.32 27.41 24.32
C ALA A 41 -5.06 28.51 25.09
N GLU A 42 -4.31 29.35 25.79
CA GLU A 42 -4.87 30.51 26.49
C GLU A 42 -5.22 31.64 25.48
N ASN A 43 -6.48 31.99 25.43
CA ASN A 43 -6.97 33.15 24.66
C ASN A 43 -7.83 34.04 25.58
N PRO A 44 -7.32 35.20 25.99
CA PRO A 44 -8.02 36.07 26.96
C PRO A 44 -9.35 36.61 26.44
N ASN A 45 -9.58 36.60 25.12
CA ASN A 45 -10.80 37.07 24.47
C ASN A 45 -11.79 35.93 24.16
N ALA A 46 -11.51 34.71 24.57
CA ALA A 46 -12.35 33.56 24.30
C ALA A 46 -12.98 32.99 25.58
N ILE A 47 -14.15 32.42 25.44
CA ILE A 47 -14.74 31.56 26.48
C ILE A 47 -14.05 30.20 26.35
N THR A 48 -13.37 29.76 27.40
CA THR A 48 -12.64 28.50 27.41
C THR A 48 -13.56 27.32 27.69
N ALA A 49 -13.50 26.30 26.83
CA ALA A 49 -14.24 25.06 26.95
C ALA A 49 -13.33 23.85 26.56
N PRO A 50 -12.30 23.55 27.36
CA PRO A 50 -11.30 22.55 27.00
C PRO A 50 -11.91 21.18 26.72
N GLY A 51 -11.55 20.58 25.59
CA GLY A 51 -12.05 19.28 25.16
C GLY A 51 -13.48 19.25 24.63
N ALA A 52 -14.18 20.39 24.59
CA ALA A 52 -15.53 20.48 24.04
C ALA A 52 -15.55 20.15 22.55
N THR A 53 -16.56 19.41 22.14
CA THR A 53 -16.86 19.14 20.74
C THR A 53 -17.47 20.37 20.06
N LEU A 54 -17.47 20.42 18.71
CA LEU A 54 -18.11 21.52 17.99
C LEU A 54 -19.59 21.74 18.40
N PRO A 55 -20.46 20.71 18.54
CA PRO A 55 -21.83 20.90 19.07
C PRO A 55 -21.89 21.53 20.45
N GLU A 56 -21.04 21.09 21.38
CA GLU A 56 -20.97 21.61 22.75
C GLU A 56 -20.49 23.07 22.78
N ALA A 57 -19.46 23.38 22.00
CA ALA A 57 -18.95 24.74 21.85
C ALA A 57 -20.01 25.70 21.28
N LEU A 58 -20.75 25.28 20.25
CA LEU A 58 -21.83 26.07 19.68
C LEU A 58 -23.03 26.22 20.63
N ALA A 59 -23.36 25.20 21.42
CA ALA A 59 -24.38 25.27 22.43
C ALA A 59 -24.00 26.27 23.56
N LEU A 60 -22.74 26.29 23.93
CA LEU A 60 -22.20 27.26 24.88
C LEU A 60 -22.25 28.69 24.33
N ALA A 61 -21.87 28.87 23.05
CA ALA A 61 -21.95 30.16 22.37
C ALA A 61 -23.38 30.68 22.25
N GLU A 62 -24.33 29.79 21.90
CA GLU A 62 -25.76 30.14 21.77
C GLU A 62 -26.35 30.63 23.10
N ARG A 63 -25.98 30.04 24.23
CA ARG A 63 -26.39 30.50 25.57
C ARG A 63 -25.83 31.88 25.93
N ASN A 64 -24.66 32.24 25.42
CA ASN A 64 -24.01 33.53 25.63
C ASN A 64 -24.35 34.57 24.53
N ALA A 65 -25.14 34.18 23.53
CA ALA A 65 -25.60 35.08 22.52
C ALA A 65 -26.62 36.10 23.10
N ALA A 66 -26.51 37.36 22.65
CA ALA A 66 -27.39 38.42 23.10
C ALA A 66 -28.88 38.00 22.94
N PRO A 67 -29.78 38.41 23.86
CA PRO A 67 -31.19 38.06 23.75
C PRO A 67 -31.84 38.54 22.45
N GLN A 68 -31.34 39.61 21.87
CA GLN A 68 -31.83 40.21 20.61
C GLN A 68 -31.29 39.48 19.37
N ALA A 69 -30.37 38.52 19.50
CA ALA A 69 -29.76 37.81 18.39
C ALA A 69 -30.84 37.04 17.60
N GLU A 70 -31.09 37.44 16.39
CA GLU A 70 -32.00 36.73 15.46
C GLU A 70 -31.28 35.62 14.68
N TRP A 71 -30.01 35.91 14.35
CA TRP A 71 -29.18 35.04 13.55
C TRP A 71 -27.86 34.71 14.25
N LEU A 72 -27.41 33.44 14.12
CA LEU A 72 -26.10 32.98 14.51
C LEU A 72 -25.26 32.73 13.26
N TRP A 73 -24.10 33.38 13.21
CA TRP A 73 -23.14 33.19 12.13
C TRP A 73 -21.97 32.37 12.59
N ILE A 74 -21.88 31.10 12.15
CA ILE A 74 -20.93 30.11 12.60
C ILE A 74 -19.68 30.16 11.74
N LEU A 75 -18.53 30.34 12.37
CA LEU A 75 -17.21 30.41 11.76
C LEU A 75 -16.25 29.43 12.49
N HIS A 76 -15.22 28.99 11.80
CA HIS A 76 -14.10 28.26 12.38
C HIS A 76 -12.88 29.16 12.50
N ASP A 77 -11.91 28.80 13.33
CA ASP A 77 -10.64 29.53 13.50
C ASP A 77 -9.84 29.66 12.19
N ASP A 78 -10.09 28.79 11.21
CA ASP A 78 -9.47 28.71 9.90
C ASP A 78 -10.43 29.12 8.75
N SER A 79 -11.43 29.99 9.05
CA SER A 79 -12.41 30.46 8.07
C SER A 79 -12.57 31.98 8.10
N ALA A 80 -11.92 32.69 7.18
CA ALA A 80 -11.96 34.16 7.10
C ALA A 80 -13.00 34.62 6.07
N PRO A 81 -14.03 35.37 6.50
CA PRO A 81 -14.99 35.98 5.57
C PRO A 81 -14.33 37.04 4.67
N MET A 82 -14.67 37.01 3.38
CA MET A 82 -14.23 37.98 2.43
C MET A 82 -15.15 39.21 2.48
N GLN A 83 -14.79 40.26 1.75
CA GLN A 83 -15.54 41.54 1.73
C GLN A 83 -17.04 41.30 1.46
N ASN A 84 -17.91 41.94 2.25
CA ASN A 84 -19.38 41.88 2.18
C ASN A 84 -19.99 40.45 2.43
N ALA A 85 -19.23 39.47 2.92
CA ALA A 85 -19.74 38.11 3.06
C ALA A 85 -21.04 38.03 3.90
N LEU A 86 -21.08 38.66 5.06
CA LEU A 86 -22.27 38.71 5.91
C LEU A 86 -23.42 39.45 5.24
N LYS A 87 -23.15 40.58 4.59
CA LYS A 87 -24.18 41.39 3.88
C LYS A 87 -24.90 40.56 2.82
N GLU A 88 -24.14 39.77 2.03
CA GLU A 88 -24.71 38.90 0.99
C GLU A 88 -25.53 37.73 1.59
N LEU A 89 -25.14 37.18 2.75
CA LEU A 89 -25.94 36.19 3.46
C LEU A 89 -27.25 36.79 3.94
N LEU A 90 -27.23 37.96 4.54
CA LEU A 90 -28.42 38.67 5.03
C LEU A 90 -29.37 39.07 3.89
N HIS A 91 -28.82 39.49 2.77
CA HIS A 91 -29.63 39.84 1.59
C HIS A 91 -30.49 38.64 1.10
N VAL A 92 -29.92 37.44 1.11
CA VAL A 92 -30.67 36.22 0.72
C VAL A 92 -31.81 35.90 1.69
N VAL A 93 -31.63 36.07 3.00
CA VAL A 93 -32.70 35.81 3.99
C VAL A 93 -33.79 36.86 3.99
N GLU A 94 -33.44 38.13 3.69
CA GLU A 94 -34.40 39.22 3.52
C GLU A 94 -35.34 38.98 2.32
N LEU A 95 -34.80 38.46 1.21
CA LEU A 95 -35.56 38.15 0.01
C LEU A 95 -36.41 36.84 0.15
N SER A 96 -36.08 35.99 1.09
CA SER A 96 -36.70 34.68 1.21
C SER A 96 -36.97 34.28 2.68
N PRO A 97 -38.10 34.65 3.29
CA PRO A 97 -38.41 34.40 4.70
C PRO A 97 -38.51 32.92 5.09
N SER A 98 -38.71 32.02 4.13
CA SER A 98 -38.72 30.56 4.35
C SER A 98 -37.32 29.94 4.57
N VAL A 99 -36.28 30.71 4.31
CA VAL A 99 -34.89 30.29 4.49
C VAL A 99 -34.51 30.40 5.95
N ALA A 100 -34.00 29.35 6.53
CA ALA A 100 -33.51 29.33 7.90
C ALA A 100 -32.01 29.08 8.01
N VAL A 101 -31.37 28.57 6.94
CA VAL A 101 -29.94 28.35 6.87
C VAL A 101 -29.40 28.82 5.54
N VAL A 102 -28.33 29.61 5.58
CA VAL A 102 -27.62 30.09 4.39
C VAL A 102 -26.13 29.78 4.53
N GLY A 103 -25.52 29.21 3.52
CA GLY A 103 -24.09 28.99 3.45
C GLY A 103 -23.41 29.86 2.41
N PRO A 104 -22.16 30.26 2.63
CA PRO A 104 -21.35 30.98 1.64
C PRO A 104 -20.76 30.00 0.59
N LYS A 105 -20.19 30.55 -0.46
CA LYS A 105 -19.21 29.92 -1.31
C LYS A 105 -17.89 29.85 -0.53
N GLN A 106 -17.43 28.64 -0.16
CA GLN A 106 -16.15 28.45 0.53
C GLN A 106 -15.03 28.46 -0.49
N MET A 107 -14.06 29.38 -0.34
CA MET A 107 -12.89 29.52 -1.21
C MET A 107 -11.67 28.85 -0.57
N ASP A 108 -10.74 28.37 -1.39
CA ASP A 108 -9.47 27.87 -0.85
C ASP A 108 -8.68 29.00 -0.20
N TRP A 109 -8.10 28.74 0.97
CA TRP A 109 -7.36 29.75 1.72
C TRP A 109 -6.14 30.28 0.95
N SER A 110 -5.40 29.38 0.29
CA SER A 110 -4.18 29.71 -0.43
C SER A 110 -4.46 30.36 -1.80
N ASN A 111 -5.54 29.95 -2.44
CA ASN A 111 -5.97 30.49 -3.73
C ASN A 111 -7.44 30.90 -3.68
N ARG A 112 -7.69 32.15 -3.31
CA ARG A 112 -9.05 32.70 -3.14
C ARG A 112 -9.86 32.85 -4.45
N LYS A 113 -9.35 32.39 -5.57
CA LYS A 113 -10.07 32.23 -6.84
C LYS A 113 -10.61 30.82 -7.05
N LEU A 114 -10.21 29.86 -6.20
CA LEU A 114 -10.62 28.46 -6.28
C LEU A 114 -11.77 28.21 -5.31
N ILE A 115 -12.87 27.66 -5.79
CA ILE A 115 -13.99 27.20 -4.95
C ILE A 115 -13.54 25.91 -4.27
N ALA A 116 -13.36 25.93 -2.94
CA ALA A 116 -13.07 24.73 -2.16
C ALA A 116 -14.32 23.89 -1.95
N GLN A 117 -15.49 24.57 -1.71
CA GLN A 117 -16.76 23.88 -1.52
C GLN A 117 -17.93 24.85 -1.72
N GLN A 118 -18.95 24.41 -2.47
CA GLN A 118 -20.23 25.14 -2.59
C GLN A 118 -21.38 24.14 -2.60
N GLY A 119 -22.15 24.12 -1.50
CA GLY A 119 -23.27 23.21 -1.31
C GLY A 119 -22.83 21.75 -1.07
N LEU A 120 -23.54 21.09 -0.17
CA LEU A 120 -23.34 19.70 0.21
C LEU A 120 -24.60 18.89 -0.07
N THR A 121 -24.40 17.64 -0.48
CA THR A 121 -25.48 16.68 -0.66
C THR A 121 -25.04 15.26 -0.35
N LEU A 122 -25.92 14.32 -0.56
CA LEU A 122 -25.67 12.90 -0.42
C LEU A 122 -25.93 12.18 -1.74
N THR A 123 -25.13 11.19 -2.03
CA THR A 123 -25.50 10.21 -3.05
C THR A 123 -26.66 9.35 -2.56
N ARG A 124 -27.34 8.64 -3.45
CA ARG A 124 -28.41 7.68 -3.07
C ARG A 124 -27.90 6.54 -2.17
N SER A 125 -26.60 6.26 -2.20
CA SER A 125 -25.94 5.28 -1.31
C SER A 125 -25.59 5.86 0.06
N GLY A 126 -25.78 7.16 0.29
CA GLY A 126 -25.46 7.85 1.55
C GLY A 126 -24.02 8.34 1.64
N ALA A 127 -23.26 8.34 0.53
CA ALA A 127 -21.94 8.96 0.51
C ALA A 127 -22.06 10.47 0.46
N LEU A 128 -21.15 11.14 1.17
CA LEU A 128 -21.01 12.60 1.15
C LEU A 128 -20.58 13.06 -0.25
N PHE A 129 -21.19 14.14 -0.72
CA PHE A 129 -20.96 14.68 -2.04
C PHE A 129 -20.97 16.23 -1.98
N SER A 130 -19.90 16.86 -2.46
CA SER A 130 -19.90 18.30 -2.68
C SER A 130 -20.46 18.59 -4.07
N LEU A 131 -21.40 19.55 -4.17
CA LEU A 131 -21.98 19.89 -5.46
C LEU A 131 -20.97 20.59 -6.37
N VAL A 132 -20.10 21.42 -5.78
CA VAL A 132 -18.96 22.06 -6.46
C VAL A 132 -17.76 21.98 -5.53
N SER A 133 -16.62 21.54 -6.03
CA SER A 133 -15.34 21.49 -5.31
C SER A 133 -14.16 21.56 -6.26
N ASP A 134 -13.10 22.24 -5.82
CA ASP A 134 -11.81 22.35 -6.52
C ASP A 134 -11.91 22.92 -7.95
N GLU A 135 -12.82 23.89 -8.16
CA GLU A 135 -13.02 24.58 -9.43
C GLU A 135 -12.67 26.08 -9.32
N LEU A 136 -12.17 26.68 -10.40
CA LEU A 136 -11.99 28.13 -10.48
C LEU A 136 -13.36 28.84 -10.49
N ASP A 137 -13.50 29.88 -9.66
CA ASP A 137 -14.72 30.67 -9.60
C ASP A 137 -14.81 31.61 -10.81
N GLN A 138 -15.62 31.25 -11.78
CA GLN A 138 -15.97 32.03 -12.97
C GLN A 138 -17.46 32.41 -12.97
N SER A 139 -18.10 32.42 -11.79
CA SER A 139 -19.55 32.67 -11.61
C SER A 139 -20.47 31.60 -12.27
N GLN A 140 -19.91 30.51 -12.73
CA GLN A 140 -20.67 29.44 -13.41
C GLN A 140 -21.70 28.74 -12.51
N HIS A 141 -21.55 28.85 -11.19
CA HIS A 141 -22.45 28.24 -10.20
C HIS A 141 -23.30 29.25 -9.43
N ASP A 142 -23.36 30.52 -9.86
CA ASP A 142 -24.06 31.55 -9.14
C ASP A 142 -25.61 31.42 -9.21
N ALA A 143 -26.12 30.62 -10.14
CA ALA A 143 -27.54 30.28 -10.21
C ALA A 143 -27.99 29.21 -9.18
N MET A 144 -27.04 28.53 -8.51
CA MET A 144 -27.34 27.50 -7.51
C MET A 144 -27.81 28.16 -6.21
N GLN A 145 -29.02 27.87 -5.79
CA GLN A 145 -29.60 28.39 -4.55
C GLN A 145 -30.00 27.27 -3.57
N ASP A 146 -30.93 26.42 -3.91
CA ASP A 146 -31.41 25.35 -3.04
C ASP A 146 -30.47 24.15 -3.01
N VAL A 147 -29.97 23.79 -1.81
CA VAL A 147 -29.06 22.69 -1.59
C VAL A 147 -29.56 21.81 -0.44
N LEU A 148 -29.10 20.56 -0.36
CA LEU A 148 -29.44 19.68 0.76
C LEU A 148 -28.85 20.19 2.07
N ALA A 149 -27.59 20.65 2.03
CA ALA A 149 -26.84 21.11 3.18
C ALA A 149 -25.78 22.12 2.79
N VAL A 150 -25.28 22.87 3.77
CA VAL A 150 -24.12 23.74 3.67
C VAL A 150 -23.14 23.44 4.79
N GLY A 151 -21.84 23.68 4.56
CA GLY A 151 -20.81 23.49 5.58
C GLY A 151 -20.91 24.54 6.68
N THR A 152 -20.51 24.18 7.91
CA THR A 152 -20.54 25.06 9.09
C THR A 152 -19.61 26.27 8.99
N ALA A 153 -18.53 26.19 8.18
CA ALA A 153 -17.62 27.32 7.99
C ALA A 153 -18.30 28.46 7.20
N GLY A 154 -18.78 29.46 7.91
CA GLY A 154 -19.51 30.60 7.37
C GLY A 154 -21.04 30.44 7.32
N MET A 155 -21.60 29.42 7.95
CA MET A 155 -23.06 29.17 7.98
C MET A 155 -23.78 30.24 8.80
N LEU A 156 -24.76 30.89 8.20
CA LEU A 156 -25.74 31.75 8.87
C LEU A 156 -27.02 30.97 9.15
N VAL A 157 -27.44 30.90 10.41
CA VAL A 157 -28.62 30.12 10.83
C VAL A 157 -29.54 30.94 11.70
N LYS A 158 -30.87 30.83 11.47
CA LYS A 158 -31.89 31.50 12.29
C LYS A 158 -31.89 30.90 13.69
N ARG A 159 -31.64 31.71 14.72
CA ARG A 159 -31.48 31.26 16.13
C ARG A 159 -32.68 30.46 16.61
N THR A 160 -33.93 30.93 16.33
CA THR A 160 -35.15 30.23 16.75
C THR A 160 -35.24 28.81 16.18
N VAL A 161 -34.80 28.60 14.93
CA VAL A 161 -34.77 27.29 14.30
C VAL A 161 -33.63 26.44 14.85
N TYR A 162 -32.46 27.06 15.10
CA TYR A 162 -31.32 26.37 15.70
C TYR A 162 -31.67 25.81 17.09
N SER A 163 -32.25 26.62 17.97
CA SER A 163 -32.66 26.24 19.32
C SER A 163 -33.80 25.20 19.29
N ALA A 164 -34.84 25.42 18.45
CA ALA A 164 -35.98 24.48 18.35
C ALA A 164 -35.56 23.08 17.89
N LEU A 165 -34.53 22.97 17.06
CA LEU A 165 -33.99 21.68 16.62
C LEU A 165 -32.89 21.11 17.54
N GLY A 166 -32.54 21.85 18.63
CA GLY A 166 -31.52 21.44 19.58
C GLY A 166 -30.10 21.53 19.03
N GLY A 167 -29.87 22.44 18.08
CA GLY A 167 -28.53 22.69 17.50
C GLY A 167 -27.93 21.53 16.72
N LEU A 168 -26.59 21.50 16.65
CA LEU A 168 -25.87 20.34 16.10
C LEU A 168 -25.96 19.16 17.07
N THR A 169 -26.11 17.95 16.54
CA THR A 169 -26.28 16.74 17.37
C THR A 169 -24.95 16.25 17.90
N GLU A 170 -24.84 16.06 19.21
CA GLU A 170 -23.71 15.44 19.88
C GLU A 170 -23.52 13.96 19.48
N GLY A 171 -22.26 13.50 19.49
CA GLY A 171 -21.92 12.11 19.19
C GLY A 171 -22.02 11.71 17.71
N ILE A 172 -22.38 12.66 16.83
CA ILE A 172 -22.30 12.48 15.38
C ILE A 172 -20.88 12.82 14.91
N PRO A 173 -20.32 12.05 13.95
CA PRO A 173 -19.03 12.40 13.35
C PRO A 173 -19.03 13.85 12.80
N PRO A 174 -17.99 14.63 13.04
CA PRO A 174 -17.97 16.06 12.65
C PRO A 174 -18.33 16.33 11.20
N LEU A 175 -17.88 15.48 10.28
CA LEU A 175 -18.17 15.59 8.83
C LEU A 175 -19.64 15.30 8.46
N ALA A 176 -20.44 14.82 9.40
CA ALA A 176 -21.87 14.56 9.18
C ALA A 176 -22.76 15.58 9.91
N ALA A 177 -22.20 16.36 10.82
CA ALA A 177 -22.99 17.20 11.72
C ALA A 177 -23.72 18.33 10.98
N ASP A 178 -23.06 18.96 10.01
CA ASP A 178 -23.61 20.02 9.16
C ASP A 178 -24.70 19.48 8.22
N ILE A 179 -24.50 18.33 7.60
CA ILE A 179 -25.52 17.69 6.76
C ILE A 179 -26.69 17.21 7.61
N ASP A 180 -26.43 16.58 8.76
CA ASP A 180 -27.47 16.15 9.68
C ASP A 180 -28.36 17.33 10.11
N PHE A 181 -27.74 18.42 10.53
CA PHE A 181 -28.46 19.61 10.93
C PHE A 181 -29.28 20.21 9.78
N SER A 182 -28.67 20.41 8.62
CA SER A 182 -29.34 20.96 7.44
C SER A 182 -30.51 20.08 6.99
N MET A 183 -30.37 18.75 7.06
CA MET A 183 -31.47 17.81 6.76
C MET A 183 -32.61 17.92 7.77
N ARG A 184 -32.32 18.12 9.06
CA ARG A 184 -33.35 18.34 10.10
C ARG A 184 -34.07 19.67 9.88
N VAL A 185 -33.37 20.72 9.51
CA VAL A 185 -33.93 22.03 9.13
C VAL A 185 -34.93 21.87 7.97
N ARG A 186 -34.54 21.14 6.92
CA ARG A 186 -35.43 20.87 5.78
C ARG A 186 -36.65 20.02 6.14
N LEU A 187 -36.45 19.03 6.99
CA LEU A 187 -37.57 18.18 7.47
C LEU A 187 -38.52 18.95 8.41
N ALA A 188 -38.07 20.04 9.02
CA ALA A 188 -38.89 20.97 9.76
C ALA A 188 -39.65 21.98 8.85
N GLY A 189 -39.50 21.89 7.54
CA GLY A 189 -40.20 22.73 6.58
C GLY A 189 -39.45 24.01 6.16
N HIS A 190 -38.22 24.20 6.61
CA HIS A 190 -37.41 25.37 6.24
C HIS A 190 -36.52 25.09 5.04
N ARG A 191 -36.08 26.14 4.35
CA ARG A 191 -35.14 26.05 3.23
C ARG A 191 -33.70 26.24 3.71
N VAL A 192 -32.78 25.51 3.03
CA VAL A 192 -31.32 25.62 3.16
C VAL A 192 -30.78 26.06 1.81
N VAL A 193 -30.09 27.19 1.74
CA VAL A 193 -29.65 27.77 0.48
C VAL A 193 -28.18 28.16 0.51
N VAL A 194 -27.58 28.27 -0.64
CA VAL A 194 -26.24 28.90 -0.81
C VAL A 194 -26.44 30.34 -1.27
N ALA A 195 -25.66 31.23 -0.72
CA ALA A 195 -25.50 32.63 -1.21
C ALA A 195 -24.22 32.71 -2.06
N PRO A 196 -24.27 32.62 -3.38
CA PRO A 196 -23.09 32.51 -4.22
C PRO A 196 -22.19 33.74 -4.19
N GLN A 197 -22.75 34.91 -3.86
CA GLN A 197 -21.99 36.16 -3.74
C GLN A 197 -21.27 36.26 -2.38
N SER A 198 -21.72 35.55 -1.37
CA SER A 198 -21.02 35.46 -0.09
C SER A 198 -19.83 34.53 -0.19
N ARG A 199 -18.64 34.99 0.10
CA ARG A 199 -17.39 34.22 -0.01
C ARG A 199 -16.67 34.17 1.34
N VAL A 200 -16.25 32.95 1.74
CA VAL A 200 -15.47 32.73 2.97
C VAL A 200 -14.26 31.88 2.61
N ALA A 201 -13.05 32.37 2.88
CA ALA A 201 -11.83 31.60 2.70
C ALA A 201 -11.74 30.56 3.83
N HIS A 202 -11.49 29.29 3.50
CA HIS A 202 -11.44 28.18 4.46
C HIS A 202 -10.21 27.31 4.22
N ALA A 203 -9.32 27.21 5.22
CA ALA A 203 -8.12 26.37 5.14
C ALA A 203 -8.41 24.87 5.33
N ALA A 204 -9.55 24.55 5.94
CA ALA A 204 -10.05 23.20 6.15
C ALA A 204 -9.01 22.25 6.83
N LEU A 205 -8.28 22.77 7.83
CA LEU A 205 -7.17 22.08 8.51
C LEU A 205 -7.56 20.70 9.04
N SER A 206 -8.77 20.59 9.61
CA SER A 206 -9.29 19.31 10.12
C SER A 206 -9.52 18.28 9.02
N LEU A 207 -10.04 18.70 7.86
CA LEU A 207 -10.28 17.84 6.69
C LEU A 207 -8.97 17.39 6.04
N ARG A 208 -8.01 18.32 5.93
CA ARG A 208 -6.68 18.09 5.36
C ARG A 208 -5.75 17.34 6.31
N GLY A 209 -6.16 17.11 7.56
CA GLY A 209 -5.38 16.39 8.55
C GLY A 209 -4.13 17.12 9.05
N LYS A 210 -4.12 18.45 8.95
CA LYS A 210 -3.00 19.30 9.35
C LYS A 210 -3.07 19.79 10.80
N ARG A 211 -4.16 19.53 11.54
CA ARG A 211 -4.23 19.84 12.98
C ARG A 211 -3.48 18.79 13.78
N ASP A 212 -2.77 19.20 14.85
CA ASP A 212 -2.08 18.32 15.78
C ASP A 212 -3.03 17.27 16.35
N ARG A 213 -2.58 16.01 16.31
CA ARG A 213 -3.37 14.85 16.72
C ARG A 213 -2.62 14.01 17.71
N SER A 214 -3.26 13.68 18.79
CA SER A 214 -2.81 12.52 19.56
C SER A 214 -2.90 11.27 18.66
N TRP A 215 -1.91 10.39 18.73
CA TRP A 215 -1.81 9.16 17.91
C TRP A 215 -3.04 8.22 17.99
N LEU A 216 -3.88 8.38 19.02
CA LEU A 216 -5.13 7.64 19.25
C LEU A 216 -6.36 8.25 18.55
N ARG A 217 -6.26 9.42 17.93
CA ARG A 217 -7.43 10.05 17.27
C ARG A 217 -7.67 9.45 15.87
N VAL A 218 -8.97 9.30 15.58
CA VAL A 218 -9.47 8.69 14.34
C VAL A 218 -8.93 9.41 13.10
N GLN A 219 -8.34 8.66 12.20
CA GLN A 219 -7.83 9.16 10.91
C GLN A 219 -8.96 9.82 10.08
N PRO A 220 -8.70 10.89 9.29
CA PRO A 220 -9.75 11.57 8.48
C PRO A 220 -10.53 10.63 7.57
N LYS A 221 -9.85 9.63 7.02
CA LYS A 221 -10.45 8.64 6.10
C LYS A 221 -11.48 7.74 6.78
N SER A 222 -11.28 7.38 8.06
CA SER A 222 -12.25 6.62 8.84
C SER A 222 -13.38 7.51 9.36
N ALA A 223 -13.10 8.80 9.63
CA ALA A 223 -14.11 9.78 10.02
C ALA A 223 -15.13 9.99 8.89
N LEU A 224 -14.68 10.14 7.65
CA LEU A 224 -15.56 10.22 6.48
C LEU A 224 -16.49 8.99 6.37
N ARG A 225 -15.92 7.79 6.52
CA ARG A 225 -16.72 6.55 6.47
C ARG A 225 -17.72 6.45 7.61
N ARG A 226 -17.36 6.86 8.82
CA ARG A 226 -18.29 6.93 9.96
C ARG A 226 -19.43 7.91 9.69
N ALA A 227 -19.11 9.09 9.10
CA ALA A 227 -20.12 10.09 8.72
C ALA A 227 -21.13 9.52 7.70
N GLU A 228 -20.65 8.86 6.64
CA GLU A 228 -21.50 8.21 5.64
C GLU A 228 -22.44 7.16 6.26
N LEU A 229 -21.91 6.29 7.13
CA LEU A 229 -22.69 5.25 7.80
C LEU A 229 -23.71 5.84 8.76
N GLN A 230 -23.34 6.91 9.49
CA GLN A 230 -24.25 7.64 10.36
C GLN A 230 -25.45 8.21 9.59
N LEU A 231 -25.19 8.97 8.55
CA LEU A 231 -26.25 9.62 7.75
C LEU A 231 -27.15 8.57 7.08
N ARG A 232 -26.56 7.51 6.51
CA ARG A 232 -27.34 6.44 5.88
C ARG A 232 -28.28 5.73 6.86
N LEU A 233 -27.78 5.35 8.03
CA LEU A 233 -28.58 4.65 9.05
C LEU A 233 -29.63 5.57 9.69
N SER A 234 -29.36 6.88 9.81
CA SER A 234 -30.27 7.85 10.41
C SER A 234 -31.41 8.28 9.46
N PHE A 235 -31.13 8.47 8.17
CA PHE A 235 -32.10 9.09 7.25
C PHE A 235 -32.69 8.15 6.20
N ALA A 236 -32.15 6.95 5.96
CA ALA A 236 -32.73 5.99 5.03
C ALA A 236 -34.11 5.48 5.53
N PRO A 237 -35.01 4.97 4.68
CA PRO A 237 -36.23 4.29 5.11
C PRO A 237 -35.95 3.17 6.12
N LEU A 238 -36.85 2.92 7.09
CA LEU A 238 -36.56 2.01 8.21
C LEU A 238 -36.18 0.60 7.75
N ALA A 239 -36.96 0.02 6.84
CA ALA A 239 -36.67 -1.30 6.29
C ALA A 239 -35.28 -1.35 5.61
N SER A 240 -34.96 -0.31 4.83
CA SER A 240 -33.61 -0.20 4.18
C SER A 240 -32.49 -0.03 5.19
N ALA A 241 -32.71 0.70 6.29
CA ALA A 241 -31.71 0.89 7.33
C ALA A 241 -31.45 -0.41 8.12
N LEU A 242 -32.51 -1.17 8.42
CA LEU A 242 -32.43 -2.46 9.10
C LEU A 242 -31.71 -3.51 8.21
N LEU A 243 -32.12 -3.64 6.95
CA LEU A 243 -31.45 -4.52 5.99
C LEU A 243 -29.97 -4.15 5.83
N PHE A 244 -29.68 -2.86 5.67
CA PHE A 244 -28.30 -2.39 5.54
C PHE A 244 -27.47 -2.68 6.79
N TRP A 245 -28.02 -2.48 7.97
CA TRP A 245 -27.33 -2.81 9.24
C TRP A 245 -27.09 -4.32 9.36
N PHE A 246 -28.07 -5.14 9.05
CA PHE A 246 -27.93 -6.61 9.10
C PHE A 246 -26.81 -7.10 8.18
N PHE A 247 -26.73 -6.59 6.94
CA PHE A 247 -25.70 -6.95 5.98
C PHE A 247 -24.39 -6.14 6.12
N LEU A 248 -24.30 -5.21 7.08
CA LEU A 248 -23.14 -4.33 7.22
C LEU A 248 -21.81 -5.09 7.42
N PRO A 249 -21.73 -6.20 8.19
CA PRO A 249 -20.51 -6.99 8.29
C PRO A 249 -20.05 -7.53 6.93
N LEU A 250 -20.96 -8.09 6.15
CA LEU A 250 -20.68 -8.61 4.81
C LEU A 250 -20.28 -7.50 3.83
N ILE A 251 -20.98 -6.36 3.87
CA ILE A 251 -20.63 -5.17 3.07
C ILE A 251 -19.23 -4.65 3.45
N THR A 252 -18.90 -4.66 4.74
CA THR A 252 -17.58 -4.25 5.22
C THR A 252 -16.51 -5.21 4.71
N LEU A 253 -16.73 -6.52 4.79
CA LEU A 253 -15.82 -7.53 4.26
C LEU A 253 -15.61 -7.36 2.74
N GLY A 254 -16.69 -7.24 1.97
CA GLY A 254 -16.60 -6.98 0.52
C GLY A 254 -15.84 -5.69 0.20
N ARG A 255 -15.99 -4.64 1.03
CA ARG A 255 -15.23 -3.41 0.90
C ARG A 255 -13.74 -3.59 1.22
N LEU A 256 -13.40 -4.42 2.21
CA LEU A 256 -12.00 -4.76 2.51
C LEU A 256 -11.34 -5.49 1.33
N VAL A 257 -12.02 -6.49 0.77
CA VAL A 257 -11.56 -7.19 -0.44
C VAL A 257 -11.38 -6.19 -1.60
N TRP A 258 -12.35 -5.30 -1.81
CA TRP A 258 -12.25 -4.25 -2.82
C TRP A 258 -11.06 -3.30 -2.59
N ARG A 259 -10.73 -2.97 -1.32
CA ARG A 259 -9.55 -2.14 -1.00
C ARG A 259 -8.24 -2.84 -1.35
N VAL A 260 -8.14 -4.13 -1.08
CA VAL A 260 -6.99 -4.94 -1.49
C VAL A 260 -6.88 -4.97 -3.01
N TRP A 261 -8.00 -5.26 -3.69
CA TRP A 261 -8.05 -5.29 -5.16
C TRP A 261 -7.65 -3.94 -5.79
N THR A 262 -8.11 -2.82 -5.22
CA THR A 262 -7.78 -1.47 -5.69
C THR A 262 -6.42 -0.96 -5.15
N LYS A 263 -5.63 -1.81 -4.49
CA LYS A 263 -4.30 -1.49 -3.96
C LYS A 263 -4.29 -0.28 -3.02
N ARG A 264 -5.31 -0.19 -2.14
CA ARG A 264 -5.46 0.85 -1.11
C ARG A 264 -5.54 0.26 0.30
N PRO A 265 -4.55 -0.55 0.74
CA PRO A 265 -4.61 -1.22 2.05
C PRO A 265 -4.49 -0.23 3.23
N ASP A 266 -4.01 1.00 2.99
CA ASP A 266 -3.97 2.09 3.97
C ASP A 266 -5.35 2.45 4.55
N ARG A 267 -6.44 1.99 3.92
CA ARG A 267 -7.83 2.23 4.37
C ARG A 267 -8.47 1.03 5.06
N LEU A 268 -7.82 -0.14 5.09
CA LEU A 268 -8.43 -1.38 5.62
C LEU A 268 -8.85 -1.24 7.08
N ILE A 269 -7.92 -0.83 7.95
CA ILE A 269 -8.18 -0.66 9.38
C ILE A 269 -9.26 0.39 9.63
N GLY A 270 -9.22 1.50 8.88
CA GLY A 270 -10.20 2.56 8.99
C GLY A 270 -11.61 2.13 8.56
N ASP A 271 -11.74 1.41 7.45
CA ASP A 271 -13.04 0.90 6.97
C ASP A 271 -13.59 -0.20 7.90
N LEU A 272 -12.72 -1.08 8.45
CA LEU A 272 -13.09 -2.08 9.45
C LEU A 272 -13.59 -1.43 10.74
N ALA A 273 -12.81 -0.49 11.29
CA ALA A 273 -13.16 0.22 12.52
C ALA A 273 -14.46 1.03 12.36
N ALA A 274 -14.68 1.66 11.21
CA ALA A 274 -15.93 2.38 10.93
C ALA A 274 -17.13 1.43 10.80
N GLY A 275 -16.96 0.27 10.17
CA GLY A 275 -17.97 -0.76 10.06
C GLY A 275 -18.38 -1.34 11.41
N ALA A 276 -17.39 -1.74 12.22
CA ALA A 276 -17.59 -2.26 13.57
C ALA A 276 -18.27 -1.21 14.48
N TRP A 277 -17.77 0.03 14.48
CA TRP A 277 -18.39 1.12 15.23
C TRP A 277 -19.86 1.31 14.81
N ALA A 278 -20.16 1.30 13.49
CA ALA A 278 -21.53 1.47 13.03
C ALA A 278 -22.44 0.29 13.40
N TYR A 279 -21.92 -0.91 13.42
CA TYR A 279 -22.65 -2.12 13.76
C TYR A 279 -23.02 -2.17 15.26
N PHE A 280 -22.02 -2.01 16.15
CA PHE A 280 -22.21 -2.16 17.58
C PHE A 280 -22.90 -0.96 18.25
N THR A 281 -22.81 0.24 17.67
CA THR A 281 -23.47 1.44 18.21
C THR A 281 -24.77 1.81 17.52
N VAL A 282 -25.42 0.86 16.86
CA VAL A 282 -26.67 1.07 16.09
C VAL A 282 -27.81 1.65 16.93
N ALA A 283 -27.92 1.28 18.21
CA ALA A 283 -28.96 1.77 19.12
C ALA A 283 -28.94 3.31 19.24
N ALA A 284 -27.76 3.94 19.27
CA ALA A 284 -27.63 5.39 19.29
C ALA A 284 -28.22 6.04 18.03
N ARG A 285 -28.02 5.41 16.84
CA ARG A 285 -28.53 5.89 15.56
C ARG A 285 -30.05 5.72 15.45
N PHE A 286 -30.59 4.63 15.96
CA PHE A 286 -32.05 4.45 16.01
C PHE A 286 -32.71 5.39 17.00
N ARG A 287 -32.04 5.74 18.12
CA ARG A 287 -32.51 6.81 19.03
C ARG A 287 -32.51 8.17 18.33
N HIS A 288 -31.41 8.51 17.63
CA HIS A 288 -31.32 9.75 16.85
C HIS A 288 -32.42 9.79 15.77
N ARG A 289 -32.61 8.67 15.05
CA ARG A 289 -33.65 8.54 14.03
C ARG A 289 -35.07 8.84 14.56
N ARG A 290 -35.37 8.49 15.82
CA ARG A 290 -36.67 8.80 16.43
C ARG A 290 -36.89 10.30 16.65
N ARG A 291 -35.81 11.06 16.81
CA ARG A 291 -35.87 12.53 16.93
C ARG A 291 -36.07 13.22 15.58
N VAL A 292 -35.81 12.54 14.50
CA VAL A 292 -35.92 13.08 13.14
C VAL A 292 -37.28 12.76 12.56
N SER A 293 -37.99 13.80 12.12
CA SER A 293 -39.30 13.62 11.47
C SER A 293 -39.25 12.65 10.28
N SER A 294 -40.26 11.79 10.14
CA SER A 294 -40.38 10.93 8.97
C SER A 294 -41.11 11.61 7.81
N ALA A 295 -41.85 12.69 8.11
CA ALA A 295 -42.55 13.49 7.13
C ALA A 295 -41.54 14.20 6.20
N GLY A 296 -41.81 14.21 4.92
CA GLY A 296 -40.99 14.95 3.95
C GLY A 296 -39.71 14.28 3.49
N ARG A 297 -39.28 13.12 4.03
CA ARG A 297 -38.07 12.44 3.59
C ARG A 297 -38.03 12.13 2.09
N LYS A 298 -39.19 11.95 1.46
CA LYS A 298 -39.30 11.77 0.00
C LYS A 298 -38.90 13.05 -0.75
N ALA A 299 -39.21 14.22 -0.20
CA ALA A 299 -38.86 15.51 -0.78
C ALA A 299 -37.34 15.76 -0.80
N LEU A 300 -36.61 15.24 0.18
CA LEU A 300 -35.14 15.36 0.21
C LEU A 300 -34.45 14.62 -0.95
N ARG A 301 -35.11 13.61 -1.56
CA ARG A 301 -34.53 12.82 -2.65
C ARG A 301 -34.26 13.63 -3.91
N SER A 302 -34.98 14.70 -4.16
CA SER A 302 -34.76 15.61 -5.29
C SER A 302 -33.46 16.41 -5.16
N LEU A 303 -32.96 16.57 -3.92
CA LEU A 303 -31.75 17.29 -3.60
C LEU A 303 -30.50 16.36 -3.49
N TYR A 304 -30.68 15.04 -3.63
CA TYR A 304 -29.57 14.11 -3.67
C TYR A 304 -28.84 14.17 -5.00
N ALA A 305 -27.53 13.93 -4.96
CA ALA A 305 -26.71 13.88 -6.16
C ALA A 305 -27.26 12.89 -7.19
N THR A 306 -27.34 13.33 -8.42
CA THR A 306 -27.75 12.51 -9.55
C THR A 306 -26.65 11.50 -9.92
N LYS A 307 -27.01 10.42 -10.60
CA LYS A 307 -26.03 9.46 -11.10
C LYS A 307 -25.03 10.10 -12.07
N GLN A 308 -25.47 11.10 -12.80
CA GLN A 308 -24.63 11.82 -13.75
C GLN A 308 -23.57 12.65 -13.00
N GLN A 309 -23.97 13.49 -12.04
CA GLN A 309 -23.04 14.26 -11.21
C GLN A 309 -21.98 13.38 -10.54
N VAL A 310 -22.38 12.22 -10.00
CA VAL A 310 -21.42 11.27 -9.39
C VAL A 310 -20.44 10.67 -10.42
N ARG A 311 -20.87 10.48 -11.67
CA ARG A 311 -19.99 10.00 -12.74
C ARG A 311 -19.02 11.08 -13.18
N ASP A 312 -19.51 12.30 -13.33
CA ASP A 312 -18.72 13.45 -13.80
C ASP A 312 -17.63 13.78 -12.76
N GLU A 313 -17.94 13.81 -11.46
CA GLU A 313 -16.95 13.98 -10.38
C GLU A 313 -15.89 12.85 -10.39
N LYS A 314 -16.31 11.60 -10.57
CA LYS A 314 -15.36 10.49 -10.65
C LYS A 314 -14.42 10.62 -11.85
N ARG A 315 -14.93 11.14 -12.96
CA ARG A 315 -14.14 11.39 -14.17
C ARG A 315 -13.15 12.53 -13.95
N GLN A 316 -13.60 13.65 -13.41
CA GLN A 316 -12.76 14.80 -13.06
C GLN A 316 -11.66 14.39 -12.07
N ASN A 317 -12.00 13.67 -11.00
CA ASN A 317 -11.01 13.17 -10.03
C ASN A 317 -9.97 12.23 -10.69
N ALA A 318 -10.39 11.39 -11.64
CA ALA A 318 -9.46 10.52 -12.37
C ALA A 318 -8.53 11.32 -13.31
N GLU A 319 -9.04 12.35 -13.96
CA GLU A 319 -8.27 13.24 -14.82
C GLU A 319 -7.27 14.06 -13.99
N GLN A 320 -7.68 14.59 -12.83
CA GLN A 320 -6.78 15.27 -11.89
C GLN A 320 -5.68 14.34 -11.35
N GLU A 321 -6.04 13.12 -10.94
CA GLU A 321 -5.05 12.11 -10.51
C GLU A 321 -4.04 11.79 -11.65
N GLU A 322 -4.47 11.82 -12.90
CA GLU A 322 -3.58 11.61 -14.05
C GLU A 322 -2.65 12.80 -14.29
N ILE A 323 -3.16 14.02 -14.19
CA ILE A 323 -2.37 15.26 -14.30
C ILE A 323 -1.33 15.34 -13.20
N GLU A 324 -1.72 15.09 -11.93
CA GLU A 324 -0.79 15.04 -10.80
C GLU A 324 0.31 13.99 -11.01
N ALA A 325 -0.05 12.80 -11.50
CA ALA A 325 0.91 11.75 -11.79
C ALA A 325 1.91 12.14 -12.90
N ARG A 326 1.45 12.90 -13.91
CA ARG A 326 2.33 13.44 -14.97
C ARG A 326 3.27 14.52 -14.42
N LEU A 327 2.74 15.44 -13.60
CA LEU A 327 3.54 16.50 -12.97
C LEU A 327 4.60 15.92 -12.03
N GLU A 328 4.25 14.90 -11.21
CA GLU A 328 5.21 14.19 -10.38
C GLU A 328 6.31 13.52 -11.22
N ALA A 329 5.95 12.89 -12.32
CA ALA A 329 6.92 12.26 -13.22
C ALA A 329 7.87 13.30 -13.83
N HIS A 330 7.36 14.47 -14.21
CA HIS A 330 8.17 15.59 -14.71
C HIS A 330 9.06 16.20 -13.63
N ALA A 331 8.54 16.41 -12.40
CA ALA A 331 9.33 16.93 -11.28
C ALA A 331 10.48 15.98 -10.92
N GLN A 332 10.22 14.67 -10.90
CA GLN A 332 11.27 13.67 -10.67
C GLN A 332 12.33 13.63 -11.79
N LEU A 333 11.96 13.96 -13.01
CA LEU A 333 12.92 14.11 -14.12
C LEU A 333 13.75 15.38 -13.99
N ALA A 334 13.14 16.50 -13.59
CA ALA A 334 13.83 17.78 -13.40
C ALA A 334 14.80 17.78 -12.20
N GLU A 335 14.42 17.16 -11.08
CA GLU A 335 15.32 16.93 -9.93
C GLU A 335 16.52 16.06 -10.30
N ARG A 336 16.36 15.15 -11.27
CA ARG A 336 17.44 14.31 -11.80
C ARG A 336 18.48 15.11 -12.59
N ASP A 337 18.08 16.12 -13.33
CA ASP A 337 18.99 16.92 -14.16
C ASP A 337 19.81 17.93 -13.33
N GLN A 338 19.30 18.36 -12.17
CA GLN A 338 19.94 19.40 -11.34
C GLN A 338 20.82 18.87 -10.20
N SER A 339 20.73 17.60 -9.81
CA SER A 339 21.48 17.07 -8.68
C SER A 339 22.77 16.36 -9.13
N SER A 340 23.89 16.74 -8.53
CA SER A 340 25.15 15.99 -8.59
C SER A 340 24.92 14.52 -8.20
N PRO A 341 25.71 13.55 -8.73
CA PRO A 341 25.48 12.14 -8.47
C PRO A 341 25.78 11.78 -7.02
N ASN A 342 24.82 11.99 -6.14
CA ASN A 342 24.84 11.48 -4.78
C ASN A 342 24.66 9.95 -4.80
N THR A 343 25.12 9.28 -3.75
CA THR A 343 25.09 7.82 -3.58
C THR A 343 23.71 7.21 -3.84
N GLU A 344 22.66 7.96 -3.63
CA GLU A 344 21.24 7.59 -3.88
C GLU A 344 20.93 7.45 -5.37
N GLN A 345 21.49 8.34 -6.22
CA GLN A 345 21.38 8.23 -7.69
C GLN A 345 22.25 7.12 -8.26
N LEU A 346 23.32 6.76 -7.58
CA LEU A 346 24.17 5.63 -7.95
C LEU A 346 23.45 4.28 -7.76
N LEU A 347 22.57 4.17 -6.76
CA LEU A 347 21.71 3.01 -6.53
C LEU A 347 20.45 3.02 -7.45
N LEU A 348 19.92 4.22 -7.77
CA LEU A 348 18.73 4.42 -8.61
C LEU A 348 19.02 4.46 -10.11
N GLY A 349 20.23 4.12 -10.55
CA GLY A 349 20.72 4.21 -11.93
C GLY A 349 19.82 3.62 -13.05
N ALA A 350 18.64 3.15 -12.74
CA ALA A 350 17.67 2.55 -13.64
C ALA A 350 16.39 3.39 -13.78
N GLY A 351 16.50 4.61 -14.24
CA GLY A 351 15.33 5.30 -14.79
C GLY A 351 14.90 4.68 -16.11
N ASP A 352 13.63 4.77 -16.43
CA ASP A 352 12.86 4.12 -17.50
C ASP A 352 13.36 4.24 -18.98
N THR A 353 14.57 4.71 -19.22
CA THR A 353 15.23 4.73 -20.53
C THR A 353 15.98 3.43 -20.88
N SER A 354 15.98 2.43 -19.97
CA SER A 354 16.58 1.13 -20.27
C SER A 354 15.71 0.36 -21.25
N LYS A 355 16.34 -0.17 -22.32
CA LYS A 355 15.65 -1.05 -23.28
C LYS A 355 14.86 -2.14 -22.54
N THR A 356 13.62 -2.38 -22.96
CA THR A 356 12.79 -3.48 -22.45
C THR A 356 13.50 -4.82 -22.67
N PHE A 357 13.09 -5.87 -21.96
CA PHE A 357 13.66 -7.22 -22.10
C PHE A 357 13.71 -7.68 -23.57
N ILE A 358 12.61 -7.46 -24.32
CA ILE A 358 12.51 -7.84 -25.73
C ILE A 358 13.46 -7.00 -26.59
N ALA A 359 13.45 -5.68 -26.43
CA ALA A 359 14.32 -4.77 -27.17
C ALA A 359 15.82 -4.94 -26.83
N ALA A 360 16.11 -5.58 -25.70
CA ALA A 360 17.46 -5.96 -25.27
C ALA A 360 17.95 -7.28 -25.87
N GLY A 361 17.14 -7.95 -26.68
CA GLY A 361 17.44 -9.28 -27.21
C GLY A 361 17.26 -10.43 -26.19
N GLY A 362 16.72 -10.14 -25.00
CA GLY A 362 16.59 -11.13 -23.93
C GLY A 362 15.70 -12.33 -24.30
N LEU A 363 14.72 -12.11 -25.17
CA LEU A 363 13.87 -13.19 -25.67
C LEU A 363 14.67 -14.28 -26.40
N TRP A 364 15.63 -13.87 -27.24
CA TRP A 364 16.48 -14.82 -27.98
C TRP A 364 17.36 -15.67 -27.07
N PHE A 365 17.93 -15.04 -26.01
CA PHE A 365 18.67 -15.78 -25.00
C PHE A 365 17.78 -16.77 -24.25
N ALA A 366 16.56 -16.34 -23.86
CA ALA A 366 15.61 -17.21 -23.17
C ALA A 366 15.19 -18.40 -24.06
N MET A 367 14.94 -18.20 -25.34
CA MET A 367 14.64 -19.26 -26.30
C MET A 367 15.82 -20.21 -26.49
N GLY A 368 17.04 -19.69 -26.58
CA GLY A 368 18.26 -20.52 -26.68
C GLY A 368 18.46 -21.39 -25.43
N LEU A 369 18.22 -20.83 -24.24
CA LEU A 369 18.28 -21.60 -22.98
C LEU A 369 17.20 -22.66 -22.88
N ALA A 370 15.98 -22.38 -23.36
CA ALA A 370 14.91 -23.39 -23.45
C ALA A 370 15.31 -24.52 -24.38
N ALA A 371 15.82 -24.20 -25.59
CA ALA A 371 16.30 -25.18 -26.55
C ALA A 371 17.43 -26.06 -25.97
N LEU A 372 18.36 -25.42 -25.23
CA LEU A 372 19.41 -26.17 -24.51
C LEU A 372 18.86 -27.14 -23.51
N SER A 373 17.82 -26.77 -22.77
CA SER A 373 17.16 -27.68 -21.80
C SER A 373 16.54 -28.89 -22.49
N PHE A 374 15.95 -28.75 -23.68
CA PHE A 374 15.44 -29.86 -24.49
C PHE A 374 16.54 -30.84 -24.96
N ALA A 375 17.75 -30.35 -25.15
CA ALA A 375 18.87 -31.22 -25.53
C ALA A 375 19.40 -32.08 -24.37
N TRP A 376 19.11 -31.71 -23.11
CA TRP A 376 19.68 -32.33 -21.91
C TRP A 376 18.66 -33.09 -21.05
N LEU A 377 17.39 -32.75 -21.16
CA LEU A 377 16.31 -33.36 -20.36
C LEU A 377 15.46 -34.29 -21.23
N PRO A 378 15.06 -35.47 -20.75
CA PRO A 378 14.14 -36.33 -21.46
C PRO A 378 12.76 -35.69 -21.57
N VAL A 379 12.16 -35.77 -22.76
CA VAL A 379 10.79 -35.29 -22.99
C VAL A 379 9.82 -36.36 -22.51
N ALA A 380 9.05 -36.06 -21.46
CA ALA A 380 8.05 -36.95 -20.89
C ALA A 380 6.85 -36.12 -20.35
N GLU A 381 5.69 -36.73 -20.26
CA GLU A 381 4.51 -36.10 -19.65
C GLU A 381 4.72 -35.79 -18.17
N ALA A 382 5.46 -36.66 -17.47
CA ALA A 382 5.87 -36.43 -16.08
C ALA A 382 7.35 -36.80 -15.93
N ILE A 383 8.14 -35.85 -15.38
CA ILE A 383 9.53 -36.09 -15.03
C ILE A 383 9.56 -36.65 -13.61
N THR A 384 10.13 -37.83 -13.43
CA THR A 384 10.26 -38.53 -12.14
C THR A 384 11.71 -38.96 -11.90
N GLY A 385 12.07 -39.09 -10.64
CA GLY A 385 13.42 -39.48 -10.22
C GLY A 385 14.15 -38.36 -9.48
N GLY A 386 15.28 -38.70 -8.89
CA GLY A 386 16.00 -37.76 -8.02
C GLY A 386 15.10 -37.24 -6.90
N GLY A 387 14.97 -35.89 -6.81
CA GLY A 387 14.08 -35.20 -5.85
C GLY A 387 12.67 -34.92 -6.38
N ALA A 388 12.32 -35.35 -7.60
CA ALA A 388 11.01 -35.10 -8.18
C ALA A 388 10.11 -36.34 -8.09
N LEU A 389 8.93 -36.13 -7.55
CA LEU A 389 7.80 -37.08 -7.60
C LEU A 389 6.74 -36.51 -8.56
N PRO A 390 5.97 -37.38 -9.26
CA PRO A 390 4.85 -36.90 -10.06
C PRO A 390 3.83 -36.26 -9.14
N LEU A 391 3.26 -35.13 -9.59
CA LEU A 391 2.12 -34.53 -8.92
C LEU A 391 0.91 -35.45 -9.09
N SER A 392 -0.15 -35.17 -8.34
CA SER A 392 -1.39 -35.94 -8.46
C SER A 392 -1.94 -35.90 -9.89
N GLU A 393 -2.55 -36.99 -10.36
CA GLU A 393 -3.22 -37.05 -11.65
C GLU A 393 -4.41 -36.07 -11.72
N ASN A 394 -5.03 -35.81 -10.57
CA ASN A 394 -6.20 -35.00 -10.44
C ASN A 394 -5.89 -33.70 -9.63
N TRP A 395 -6.27 -32.54 -10.19
CA TRP A 395 -6.10 -31.27 -9.51
C TRP A 395 -6.80 -31.18 -8.14
N PHE A 396 -7.97 -31.83 -8.02
CA PHE A 396 -8.73 -31.82 -6.76
C PHE A 396 -8.02 -32.57 -5.64
N GLU A 397 -7.36 -33.67 -5.97
CA GLU A 397 -6.53 -34.41 -4.99
C GLU A 397 -5.31 -33.60 -4.57
N LEU A 398 -4.68 -32.89 -5.54
CA LEU A 398 -3.56 -31.99 -5.24
C LEU A 398 -4.01 -30.87 -4.30
N PHE A 399 -5.19 -30.29 -4.52
CA PHE A 399 -5.79 -29.30 -3.61
C PHE A 399 -6.05 -29.87 -2.21
N LYS A 400 -6.62 -31.07 -2.13
CA LYS A 400 -6.90 -31.75 -0.86
C LYS A 400 -5.61 -32.02 -0.08
N ARG A 401 -4.56 -32.51 -0.76
CA ARG A 401 -3.24 -32.76 -0.15
C ARG A 401 -2.54 -31.48 0.31
N ALA A 402 -2.64 -30.39 -0.45
CA ALA A 402 -2.00 -29.14 -0.10
C ALA A 402 -2.48 -28.55 1.25
N GLY A 403 -3.73 -28.82 1.62
CA GLY A 403 -4.31 -28.38 2.89
C GLY A 403 -4.38 -29.46 3.97
N ALA A 404 -3.86 -30.68 3.71
CA ALA A 404 -3.99 -31.77 4.64
C ALA A 404 -3.13 -31.54 5.89
N SER A 405 -3.75 -31.59 7.06
CA SER A 405 -3.08 -31.56 8.37
C SER A 405 -2.90 -32.94 8.98
N TRP A 406 -3.27 -34.02 8.26
CA TRP A 406 -3.12 -35.39 8.63
C TRP A 406 -2.24 -36.11 7.63
N GLN A 407 -1.21 -36.78 8.11
CA GLN A 407 -0.29 -37.59 7.29
C GLN A 407 -0.60 -39.09 7.51
N GLU A 408 -0.83 -39.81 6.41
CA GLU A 408 -1.18 -41.20 6.37
C GLU A 408 0.08 -42.11 6.38
N LEU A 409 1.07 -41.78 7.21
CA LEU A 409 2.29 -42.58 7.37
C LEU A 409 2.18 -43.42 8.65
N GLY A 410 2.35 -44.75 8.55
CA GLY A 410 2.15 -45.64 9.67
C GLY A 410 0.72 -45.58 10.20
N ASN A 411 0.55 -45.35 11.50
CA ASN A 411 -0.77 -45.18 12.13
C ASN A 411 -1.41 -43.82 11.88
N GLY A 412 -0.78 -42.97 11.08
CA GLY A 412 -1.18 -41.58 10.84
C GLY A 412 -0.84 -40.65 12.00
N PHE A 413 -0.52 -39.39 11.69
CA PHE A 413 -0.26 -38.36 12.70
C PHE A 413 -0.64 -36.99 12.20
N ALA A 414 -0.94 -36.09 13.14
CA ALA A 414 -1.24 -34.66 12.82
C ALA A 414 0.05 -33.88 12.65
N LEU A 415 0.20 -33.25 11.48
CA LEU A 415 1.30 -32.35 11.16
C LEU A 415 0.73 -31.12 10.39
N PRO A 416 1.16 -29.89 10.66
CA PRO A 416 0.80 -28.77 9.81
C PRO A 416 1.18 -29.05 8.35
N ALA A 417 0.30 -28.67 7.42
CA ALA A 417 0.55 -28.83 6.00
C ALA A 417 1.87 -28.14 5.60
N ASP A 418 2.65 -28.81 4.75
CA ASP A 418 3.87 -28.23 4.20
C ASP A 418 3.52 -27.01 3.32
N PRO A 419 4.05 -25.83 3.63
CA PRO A 419 3.82 -24.61 2.83
C PRO A 419 4.18 -24.79 1.34
N PHE A 420 5.16 -25.62 1.00
CA PHE A 420 5.54 -25.87 -0.38
C PHE A 420 4.46 -26.61 -1.17
N SER A 421 3.60 -27.38 -0.53
CA SER A 421 2.47 -28.05 -1.17
C SER A 421 1.52 -27.03 -1.85
N TRP A 422 1.33 -25.85 -1.26
CA TRP A 422 0.56 -24.75 -1.87
C TRP A 422 1.25 -24.20 -3.11
N VAL A 423 2.58 -24.18 -3.14
CA VAL A 423 3.36 -23.76 -4.32
C VAL A 423 3.20 -24.80 -5.43
N LEU A 424 3.26 -26.08 -5.12
CA LEU A 424 3.02 -27.15 -6.07
C LEU A 424 1.58 -27.12 -6.62
N LEU A 425 0.59 -26.83 -5.78
CA LEU A 425 -0.78 -26.61 -6.21
C LEU A 425 -0.88 -25.43 -7.19
N ALA A 426 -0.24 -24.30 -6.90
CA ALA A 426 -0.24 -23.13 -7.78
C ALA A 426 0.41 -23.46 -9.13
N ILE A 427 1.53 -24.18 -9.15
CA ILE A 427 2.19 -24.65 -10.38
C ILE A 427 1.28 -25.62 -11.13
N GLY A 428 0.75 -26.66 -10.47
CA GLY A 428 -0.13 -27.66 -11.08
C GLY A 428 -1.45 -27.09 -11.60
N SER A 429 -1.91 -25.94 -11.05
CA SER A 429 -3.10 -25.26 -11.53
C SER A 429 -2.94 -24.61 -12.92
N LEU A 430 -1.71 -24.40 -13.39
CA LEU A 430 -1.44 -23.90 -14.75
C LEU A 430 -1.86 -24.89 -15.85
N THR A 431 -1.80 -26.19 -15.53
CA THR A 431 -2.29 -27.27 -16.38
C THR A 431 -3.20 -28.19 -15.54
N PHE A 432 -4.36 -27.67 -15.14
CA PHE A 432 -5.29 -28.33 -14.20
C PHE A 432 -5.75 -29.72 -14.68
N TRP A 433 -5.69 -29.98 -15.99
CA TRP A 433 -5.99 -31.29 -16.59
C TRP A 433 -4.86 -32.31 -16.43
N SER A 434 -3.62 -31.88 -16.23
CA SER A 434 -2.44 -32.69 -15.97
C SER A 434 -1.43 -31.90 -15.14
N PRO A 435 -1.55 -31.88 -13.80
CA PRO A 435 -0.67 -31.09 -12.94
C PRO A 435 0.82 -31.39 -13.10
N SER A 436 1.18 -32.65 -13.37
CA SER A 436 2.57 -33.07 -13.60
C SER A 436 3.19 -32.39 -14.83
N LEU A 437 2.41 -32.13 -15.87
CA LEU A 437 2.87 -31.41 -17.06
C LEU A 437 3.36 -29.99 -16.74
N ALA A 438 2.68 -29.26 -15.84
CA ALA A 438 3.12 -27.93 -15.42
C ALA A 438 4.50 -27.97 -14.76
N LEU A 439 4.77 -28.98 -13.95
CA LEU A 439 6.07 -29.18 -13.33
C LEU A 439 7.15 -29.49 -14.36
N THR A 440 6.85 -30.37 -15.32
CA THR A 440 7.73 -30.67 -16.45
C THR A 440 8.09 -29.40 -17.23
N ILE A 441 7.09 -28.59 -17.63
CA ILE A 441 7.30 -27.32 -18.32
C ILE A 441 8.16 -26.36 -17.49
N LEU A 442 7.92 -26.27 -16.18
CA LEU A 442 8.71 -25.42 -15.27
C LEU A 442 10.18 -25.82 -15.27
N ILE A 443 10.47 -27.13 -15.17
CA ILE A 443 11.83 -27.67 -15.16
C ILE A 443 12.55 -27.37 -16.49
N PHE A 444 11.87 -27.55 -17.63
CA PHE A 444 12.42 -27.22 -18.95
C PHE A 444 12.69 -25.72 -19.11
N LEU A 445 11.79 -24.87 -18.64
CA LEU A 445 11.92 -23.41 -18.77
C LEU A 445 12.74 -22.77 -17.63
N ALA A 446 13.24 -23.56 -16.68
CA ALA A 446 13.89 -23.04 -15.47
C ALA A 446 15.02 -22.05 -15.78
N LYS A 447 15.95 -22.39 -16.70
CA LYS A 447 17.06 -21.51 -17.08
C LYS A 447 16.55 -20.19 -17.74
N SER A 448 15.50 -20.28 -18.55
CA SER A 448 14.91 -19.11 -19.22
C SER A 448 14.22 -18.17 -18.23
N ILE A 449 13.52 -18.73 -17.24
CA ILE A 449 12.87 -17.95 -16.17
C ILE A 449 13.92 -17.32 -15.25
N ALA A 450 14.97 -18.08 -14.86
CA ALA A 450 16.09 -17.58 -14.08
C ALA A 450 16.81 -16.44 -14.80
N PHE A 451 17.04 -16.57 -16.13
CA PHE A 451 17.59 -15.52 -16.96
C PHE A 451 16.75 -14.22 -16.91
N PHE A 452 15.43 -14.34 -17.08
CA PHE A 452 14.52 -13.20 -17.00
C PHE A 452 14.58 -12.50 -15.63
N GLY A 453 14.52 -13.28 -14.54
CA GLY A 453 14.61 -12.77 -13.17
C GLY A 453 15.92 -12.03 -12.92
N ALA A 454 17.04 -12.65 -13.29
CA ALA A 454 18.39 -12.06 -13.14
C ALA A 454 18.58 -10.82 -14.01
N PHE A 455 18.06 -10.80 -15.26
CA PHE A 455 18.07 -9.62 -16.11
C PHE A 455 17.40 -8.42 -15.45
N LYS A 456 16.27 -8.64 -14.75
CA LYS A 456 15.59 -7.60 -13.97
C LYS A 456 16.39 -7.19 -12.73
N ALA A 457 16.92 -8.14 -11.97
CA ALA A 457 17.73 -7.84 -10.77
C ALA A 457 18.99 -7.04 -11.12
N ILE A 458 19.74 -7.45 -12.16
CA ILE A 458 20.96 -6.78 -12.57
C ILE A 458 20.68 -5.39 -13.12
N SER A 459 19.47 -5.11 -13.62
CA SER A 459 19.08 -3.77 -14.03
C SER A 459 19.14 -2.72 -12.92
N LEU A 460 19.17 -3.13 -11.65
CA LEU A 460 19.39 -2.25 -10.49
C LEU A 460 20.81 -1.69 -10.45
N PHE A 461 21.78 -2.40 -11.02
CA PHE A 461 23.21 -2.09 -10.91
C PHE A 461 23.79 -1.43 -12.17
N THR A 462 23.22 -1.71 -13.36
CA THR A 462 23.73 -1.23 -14.64
C THR A 462 22.62 -0.85 -15.63
N LYS A 463 22.88 0.20 -16.44
CA LYS A 463 22.03 0.58 -17.57
C LYS A 463 22.42 -0.13 -18.88
N LYS A 464 23.64 -0.69 -18.96
CA LYS A 464 24.15 -1.30 -20.18
C LYS A 464 23.54 -2.66 -20.43
N THR A 465 22.88 -2.80 -21.58
CA THR A 465 22.13 -3.99 -21.98
C THR A 465 23.00 -5.25 -22.04
N TRP A 466 24.23 -5.14 -22.56
CA TRP A 466 25.12 -6.29 -22.68
C TRP A 466 25.57 -6.83 -21.32
N ILE A 467 25.85 -5.96 -20.31
CA ILE A 467 26.19 -6.40 -18.95
C ILE A 467 24.99 -7.11 -18.31
N ARG A 468 23.78 -6.60 -18.55
CA ARG A 468 22.54 -7.22 -18.04
C ARG A 468 22.34 -8.60 -18.62
N ASN A 469 22.51 -8.77 -19.96
CA ASN A 469 22.41 -10.05 -20.64
C ASN A 469 23.50 -11.03 -20.19
N LEU A 470 24.76 -10.57 -20.10
CA LEU A 470 25.88 -11.41 -19.65
C LEU A 470 25.67 -11.89 -18.21
N GLY A 471 25.33 -10.99 -17.30
CA GLY A 471 25.10 -11.36 -15.89
C GLY A 471 23.87 -12.27 -15.74
N ALA A 472 22.80 -12.03 -16.51
CA ALA A 472 21.63 -12.90 -16.51
C ALA A 472 21.94 -14.30 -17.05
N LEU A 473 22.76 -14.39 -18.08
CA LEU A 473 23.23 -15.66 -18.63
C LEU A 473 24.11 -16.41 -17.62
N SER A 474 25.03 -15.69 -16.97
CA SER A 474 25.87 -16.26 -15.91
C SER A 474 25.05 -16.83 -14.75
N TYR A 475 23.96 -16.16 -14.37
CA TYR A 475 23.05 -16.66 -13.34
C TYR A 475 22.25 -17.88 -13.81
N ALA A 476 21.70 -17.84 -15.01
CA ALA A 476 20.92 -18.95 -15.56
C ALA A 476 21.75 -20.23 -15.76
N LEU A 477 23.06 -20.07 -15.96
CA LEU A 477 24.03 -21.16 -16.08
C LEU A 477 24.81 -21.40 -14.77
N TRP A 478 24.39 -20.73 -13.66
CA TRP A 478 25.06 -20.91 -12.38
C TRP A 478 25.07 -22.37 -11.93
N PRO A 479 26.21 -22.90 -11.44
CA PRO A 479 26.34 -24.33 -11.12
C PRO A 479 25.21 -24.87 -10.23
N ALA A 480 24.85 -24.14 -9.17
CA ALA A 480 23.83 -24.59 -8.23
C ALA A 480 22.45 -24.82 -8.90
N LEU A 481 22.07 -24.02 -9.92
CA LEU A 481 20.83 -24.24 -10.67
C LEU A 481 20.95 -25.47 -11.58
N THR A 482 22.09 -25.62 -12.23
CA THR A 482 22.34 -26.76 -13.11
C THR A 482 22.34 -28.08 -12.34
N GLU A 483 22.97 -28.13 -11.15
CA GLU A 483 22.94 -29.28 -10.25
C GLU A 483 21.53 -29.58 -9.74
N ALA A 484 20.77 -28.55 -9.31
CA ALA A 484 19.38 -28.71 -8.86
C ALA A 484 18.49 -29.28 -9.97
N GLN A 485 18.70 -28.88 -11.25
CA GLN A 485 17.98 -29.45 -12.38
C GLN A 485 18.38 -30.91 -12.65
N GLN A 486 19.68 -31.24 -12.61
CA GLN A 486 20.16 -32.63 -12.84
C GLN A 486 19.65 -33.60 -11.75
N GLN A 487 19.56 -33.12 -10.53
CA GLN A 487 19.05 -33.89 -9.38
C GLN A 487 17.52 -33.78 -9.23
N LEU A 488 16.85 -33.01 -10.13
CA LEU A 488 15.40 -32.78 -10.12
C LEU A 488 14.89 -32.27 -8.76
N ARG A 489 15.64 -31.37 -8.09
CA ARG A 489 15.27 -30.79 -6.80
C ARG A 489 14.31 -29.62 -7.02
N VAL A 490 13.03 -29.95 -7.13
CA VAL A 490 11.96 -28.99 -7.46
C VAL A 490 11.94 -27.77 -6.52
N PRO A 491 12.01 -27.91 -5.17
CA PRO A 491 12.04 -26.77 -4.26
C PRO A 491 13.23 -25.86 -4.54
N ALA A 492 14.43 -26.42 -4.66
CA ALA A 492 15.64 -25.66 -4.95
C ALA A 492 15.60 -24.96 -6.31
N ILE A 493 14.98 -25.57 -7.32
CA ILE A 493 14.77 -24.93 -8.63
C ILE A 493 13.85 -23.74 -8.45
N VAL A 494 12.66 -23.89 -7.86
CA VAL A 494 11.68 -22.82 -7.66
C VAL A 494 12.29 -21.63 -6.91
N ALA A 495 13.01 -21.88 -5.81
CA ALA A 495 13.70 -20.84 -5.05
C ALA A 495 14.67 -20.04 -5.96
N GLN A 496 15.52 -20.74 -6.72
CA GLN A 496 16.50 -20.08 -7.59
C GLN A 496 15.88 -19.27 -8.73
N LEU A 497 14.70 -19.65 -9.22
CA LEU A 497 13.95 -18.88 -10.23
C LEU A 497 13.42 -17.56 -9.69
N LEU A 498 12.93 -17.56 -8.44
CA LEU A 498 12.20 -16.45 -7.85
C LEU A 498 13.10 -15.47 -7.10
N LEU A 499 14.23 -15.96 -6.57
CA LEU A 499 15.18 -15.15 -5.79
C LEU A 499 15.60 -13.83 -6.46
N PRO A 500 16.00 -13.78 -7.75
CA PRO A 500 16.35 -12.53 -8.39
C PRO A 500 15.17 -11.57 -8.53
N LEU A 501 13.96 -12.09 -8.79
CA LEU A 501 12.73 -11.30 -8.86
C LEU A 501 12.35 -10.73 -7.49
N LEU A 502 12.49 -11.53 -6.43
CA LEU A 502 12.29 -11.08 -5.05
C LEU A 502 13.19 -9.90 -4.72
N ILE A 503 14.50 -10.03 -4.97
CA ILE A 503 15.48 -8.96 -4.73
C ILE A 503 15.13 -7.71 -5.55
N PHE A 504 14.74 -7.87 -6.80
CA PHE A 504 14.32 -6.75 -7.65
C PHE A 504 13.08 -6.04 -7.07
N CYS A 505 12.05 -6.78 -6.65
CA CYS A 505 10.82 -6.21 -6.11
C CYS A 505 11.05 -5.50 -4.77
N VAL A 506 11.81 -6.11 -3.86
CA VAL A 506 12.17 -5.50 -2.56
C VAL A 506 12.99 -4.22 -2.78
N ALA A 507 13.96 -4.25 -3.70
CA ALA A 507 14.73 -3.06 -4.06
C ALA A 507 13.83 -1.95 -4.64
N LYS A 508 12.82 -2.28 -5.45
CA LYS A 508 11.84 -1.30 -5.95
C LYS A 508 11.06 -0.66 -4.80
N VAL A 509 10.67 -1.40 -3.77
CA VAL A 509 10.01 -0.84 -2.57
C VAL A 509 10.98 0.07 -1.80
N ALA A 510 12.21 -0.37 -1.57
CA ALA A 510 13.22 0.37 -0.80
C ALA A 510 13.65 1.67 -1.49
N LEU A 511 13.80 1.65 -2.83
CA LEU A 511 14.32 2.74 -3.64
C LEU A 511 13.23 3.63 -4.25
N PHE A 512 11.96 3.34 -3.99
CA PHE A 512 10.85 4.16 -4.51
C PHE A 512 10.92 5.58 -3.91
N GLY A 513 10.70 6.61 -4.73
CA GLY A 513 10.65 8.01 -4.28
C GLY A 513 9.48 8.32 -3.33
N VAL A 514 9.31 9.57 -2.94
CA VAL A 514 8.13 10.01 -2.16
C VAL A 514 6.89 9.86 -3.04
N ALA A 515 5.90 9.11 -2.55
CA ALA A 515 4.66 8.90 -3.27
C ALA A 515 3.68 10.03 -2.93
N LEU A 516 3.58 11.04 -3.78
CA LEU A 516 2.70 12.19 -3.61
C LEU A 516 1.31 11.89 -4.18
N SER A 517 1.21 11.24 -5.36
CA SER A 517 -0.06 10.89 -6.01
C SER A 517 -0.65 9.56 -5.54
N VAL A 518 -1.93 9.36 -5.83
CA VAL A 518 -2.64 8.09 -5.58
C VAL A 518 -2.05 6.97 -6.42
N ARG A 519 -1.68 7.26 -7.68
CA ARG A 519 -1.09 6.30 -8.62
C ARG A 519 0.28 5.81 -8.16
N SER A 520 1.15 6.71 -7.68
CA SER A 520 2.46 6.36 -7.11
C SER A 520 2.30 5.46 -5.89
N ARG A 521 1.31 5.75 -5.02
CA ARG A 521 0.98 4.89 -3.86
C ARG A 521 0.49 3.52 -4.26
N GLN A 522 -0.33 3.40 -5.30
CA GLN A 522 -0.79 2.11 -5.83
C GLN A 522 0.36 1.29 -6.43
N GLN A 523 1.33 1.94 -7.09
CA GLN A 523 2.52 1.28 -7.62
C GLN A 523 3.39 0.70 -6.50
N ILE A 524 3.64 1.45 -5.41
CA ILE A 524 4.38 0.91 -4.25
C ILE A 524 3.68 -0.33 -3.71
N TRP A 525 2.37 -0.28 -3.50
CA TRP A 525 1.62 -1.43 -2.98
C TRP A 525 1.63 -2.64 -3.93
N THR A 526 1.76 -2.40 -5.24
CA THR A 526 1.99 -3.49 -6.20
C THR A 526 3.31 -4.19 -5.92
N TRP A 527 4.39 -3.43 -5.73
CA TRP A 527 5.71 -3.98 -5.42
C TRP A 527 5.75 -4.64 -4.05
N VAL A 528 5.07 -4.07 -3.05
CA VAL A 528 4.93 -4.66 -1.70
C VAL A 528 4.22 -6.01 -1.77
N GLY A 529 3.05 -6.07 -2.44
CA GLY A 529 2.29 -7.31 -2.58
C GLY A 529 3.06 -8.39 -3.34
N LEU A 530 3.71 -8.01 -4.44
CA LEU A 530 4.53 -8.96 -5.22
C LEU A 530 5.75 -9.44 -4.41
N SER A 531 6.42 -8.54 -3.67
CA SER A 531 7.53 -8.93 -2.78
C SER A 531 7.06 -9.91 -1.69
N GLY A 532 5.88 -9.68 -1.10
CA GLY A 532 5.34 -10.55 -0.07
C GLY A 532 4.99 -11.95 -0.58
N LEU A 533 4.37 -12.03 -1.76
CA LEU A 533 4.08 -13.32 -2.40
C LEU A 533 5.36 -14.07 -2.78
N LEU A 534 6.32 -13.37 -3.40
CA LEU A 534 7.61 -13.97 -3.77
C LEU A 534 8.39 -14.45 -2.54
N LEU A 535 8.38 -13.67 -1.44
CA LEU A 535 9.01 -14.07 -0.19
C LEU A 535 8.35 -15.32 0.42
N ALA A 536 7.02 -15.38 0.39
CA ALA A 536 6.29 -16.54 0.90
C ALA A 536 6.62 -17.81 0.11
N VAL A 537 6.69 -17.72 -1.23
CA VAL A 537 7.07 -18.86 -2.08
C VAL A 537 8.55 -19.22 -1.89
N GLU A 538 9.43 -18.23 -1.76
CA GLU A 538 10.87 -18.44 -1.52
C GLU A 538 11.11 -19.20 -0.21
N VAL A 539 10.51 -18.73 0.89
CA VAL A 539 10.65 -19.37 2.20
C VAL A 539 9.97 -20.75 2.23
N ALA A 540 8.84 -20.93 1.52
CA ALA A 540 8.20 -22.22 1.39
C ALA A 540 9.08 -23.23 0.60
N ALA A 541 9.77 -22.76 -0.44
CA ALA A 541 10.64 -23.60 -1.27
C ALA A 541 12.03 -23.84 -0.64
N ALA A 542 12.59 -22.84 0.04
CA ALA A 542 13.91 -22.91 0.67
C ALA A 542 13.92 -22.19 2.02
N PRO A 543 13.40 -22.82 3.09
CA PRO A 543 13.33 -22.20 4.42
C PRO A 543 14.69 -21.76 4.96
N ASN A 544 15.75 -22.45 4.56
CA ASN A 544 17.13 -22.17 4.92
C ASN A 544 17.64 -20.81 4.40
N THR A 545 16.98 -20.18 3.42
CA THR A 545 17.29 -18.82 2.95
C THR A 545 16.75 -17.73 3.86
N ALA A 546 15.74 -18.03 4.69
CA ALA A 546 15.03 -17.06 5.52
C ALA A 546 15.94 -16.23 6.45
N PRO A 547 16.97 -16.77 7.14
CA PRO A 547 17.85 -15.98 7.99
C PRO A 547 18.62 -14.89 7.20
N VAL A 548 19.12 -15.23 6.01
CA VAL A 548 19.87 -14.29 5.16
C VAL A 548 18.94 -13.22 4.56
N LEU A 549 17.75 -13.60 4.13
CA LEU A 549 16.74 -12.68 3.63
C LEU A 549 16.26 -11.74 4.73
N LEU A 550 16.07 -12.23 5.96
CA LEU A 550 15.73 -11.42 7.12
C LEU A 550 16.85 -10.41 7.42
N LEU A 551 18.12 -10.84 7.39
CA LEU A 551 19.27 -9.94 7.55
C LEU A 551 19.27 -8.83 6.49
N ALA A 552 19.02 -9.17 5.23
CA ALA A 552 18.90 -8.21 4.14
C ALA A 552 17.74 -7.23 4.37
N MET A 553 16.59 -7.70 4.83
CA MET A 553 15.42 -6.86 5.16
C MET A 553 15.71 -5.93 6.33
N ILE A 554 16.38 -6.40 7.38
CA ILE A 554 16.81 -5.58 8.52
C ILE A 554 17.76 -4.48 8.04
N PHE A 555 18.70 -4.78 7.15
CA PHE A 555 19.61 -3.80 6.58
C PHE A 555 18.86 -2.71 5.79
N VAL A 556 17.90 -3.11 4.95
CA VAL A 556 17.00 -2.16 4.24
C VAL A 556 16.21 -1.31 5.22
N LEU A 557 15.76 -1.90 6.33
CA LEU A 557 15.04 -1.19 7.39
C LEU A 557 15.89 -0.10 8.04
N ILE A 558 17.13 -0.45 8.44
CA ILE A 558 18.06 0.51 9.05
C ILE A 558 18.36 1.66 8.08
N ALA A 559 18.61 1.33 6.82
CA ALA A 559 18.91 2.32 5.78
C ALA A 559 17.71 3.23 5.43
N ARG A 560 16.46 2.73 5.62
CA ARG A 560 15.22 3.37 5.19
C ARG A 560 14.09 3.21 6.21
N ILE A 561 14.30 3.67 7.44
CA ILE A 561 13.37 3.47 8.56
C ILE A 561 11.93 3.96 8.29
N LYS A 562 11.78 5.01 7.46
CA LYS A 562 10.46 5.50 7.02
C LYS A 562 9.66 4.48 6.21
N ARG A 563 10.28 3.36 5.78
CA ARG A 563 9.67 2.27 5.01
C ARG A 563 9.27 1.06 5.87
N PHE A 564 9.47 1.11 7.18
CA PHE A 564 9.20 0.01 8.10
C PHE A 564 7.81 -0.61 7.93
N GLY A 565 6.78 0.22 7.80
CA GLY A 565 5.41 -0.28 7.60
C GLY A 565 5.24 -1.18 6.37
N TYR A 566 5.97 -0.94 5.28
CA TYR A 566 5.91 -1.79 4.09
C TYR A 566 6.57 -3.15 4.31
N LEU A 567 7.63 -3.22 5.13
CA LEU A 567 8.31 -4.50 5.44
C LEU A 567 7.39 -5.45 6.21
N ILE A 568 6.57 -4.94 7.13
CA ILE A 568 5.56 -5.75 7.83
C ILE A 568 4.61 -6.40 6.80
N TRP A 569 4.13 -5.63 5.83
CA TRP A 569 3.24 -6.14 4.79
C TRP A 569 3.92 -7.14 3.85
N ILE A 570 5.23 -7.02 3.61
CA ILE A 570 6.01 -8.01 2.85
C ILE A 570 6.14 -9.31 3.64
N ALA A 571 6.38 -9.24 4.95
CA ALA A 571 6.54 -10.43 5.80
C ALA A 571 5.21 -11.15 6.12
N LEU A 572 4.07 -10.45 6.05
CA LEU A 572 2.77 -10.97 6.48
C LEU A 572 2.34 -12.26 5.73
N PRO A 573 2.41 -12.36 4.38
CA PRO A 573 2.06 -13.60 3.67
C PRO A 573 2.92 -14.80 4.11
N THR A 574 4.21 -14.59 4.30
CA THR A 574 5.13 -15.61 4.81
C THR A 574 4.74 -16.05 6.22
N ALA A 575 4.49 -15.09 7.11
CA ALA A 575 4.10 -15.38 8.49
C ALA A 575 2.77 -16.14 8.57
N THR A 576 1.81 -15.86 7.69
CA THR A 576 0.52 -16.56 7.68
C THR A 576 0.62 -17.99 7.14
N ILE A 577 1.39 -18.21 6.08
CA ILE A 577 1.50 -19.50 5.42
C ILE A 577 2.47 -20.43 6.19
N PHE A 578 3.61 -19.91 6.62
CA PHE A 578 4.65 -20.67 7.30
C PHE A 578 4.46 -20.74 8.82
N GLY A 579 3.67 -19.82 9.40
CA GLY A 579 3.47 -19.68 10.85
C GLY A 579 3.07 -20.98 11.57
N PRO A 580 2.08 -21.74 11.11
CA PRO A 580 1.69 -23.00 11.75
C PRO A 580 2.84 -24.01 11.82
N LEU A 581 3.57 -24.20 10.72
CA LEU A 581 4.73 -25.09 10.68
C LEU A 581 5.87 -24.54 11.55
N PHE A 582 6.10 -23.25 11.54
CA PHE A 582 7.12 -22.59 12.36
C PHE A 582 6.88 -22.82 13.87
N VAL A 583 5.65 -22.60 14.33
CA VAL A 583 5.29 -22.82 15.73
C VAL A 583 5.44 -24.30 16.10
N PHE A 584 4.94 -25.21 15.25
CA PHE A 584 5.06 -26.64 15.47
C PHE A 584 6.53 -27.10 15.55
N ALA A 585 7.37 -26.65 14.63
CA ALA A 585 8.78 -26.99 14.60
C ALA A 585 9.54 -26.44 15.81
N LEU A 586 9.27 -25.19 16.22
CA LEU A 586 9.87 -24.60 17.41
C LEU A 586 9.58 -25.39 18.69
N LEU A 587 8.38 -25.95 18.81
CA LEU A 587 7.95 -26.70 19.99
C LEU A 587 8.49 -28.15 20.00
N ASN A 588 8.73 -28.75 18.81
CA ASN A 588 9.12 -30.17 18.70
C ASN A 588 10.59 -30.35 18.28
N ASN A 589 10.99 -29.75 17.15
CA ASN A 589 12.36 -29.84 16.63
C ASN A 589 12.71 -28.59 15.82
N PRO A 590 13.38 -27.59 16.39
CA PRO A 590 13.74 -26.35 15.70
C PRO A 590 14.62 -26.53 14.45
N LEU A 591 15.43 -27.59 14.41
CA LEU A 591 16.29 -27.89 13.25
C LEU A 591 15.48 -28.28 12.01
N ALA A 592 14.28 -28.82 12.17
CA ALA A 592 13.38 -29.11 11.06
C ALA A 592 13.00 -27.88 10.21
N LEU A 593 13.11 -26.65 10.76
CA LEU A 593 12.92 -25.42 10.02
C LEU A 593 13.94 -25.18 8.89
N PHE A 594 15.07 -25.88 8.92
CA PHE A 594 16.11 -25.79 7.91
C PHE A 594 16.09 -26.97 6.93
N ALA A 595 15.21 -27.94 7.14
CA ALA A 595 15.01 -29.05 6.21
C ALA A 595 14.35 -28.56 4.92
N ASP A 596 14.79 -29.06 3.77
CA ASP A 596 14.13 -28.78 2.51
C ASP A 596 12.78 -29.50 2.43
N PRO A 597 11.76 -28.86 1.83
CA PRO A 597 10.52 -29.56 1.54
C PRO A 597 10.71 -30.65 0.49
N GLY A 598 9.90 -31.71 0.57
CA GLY A 598 9.92 -32.83 -0.36
C GLY A 598 10.84 -33.96 0.06
N VAL A 599 11.30 -34.76 -0.92
CA VAL A 599 12.13 -35.94 -0.64
C VAL A 599 13.54 -35.51 -0.26
N PRO A 600 14.00 -35.80 0.96
CA PRO A 600 15.35 -35.46 1.37
C PRO A 600 16.37 -36.31 0.59
N GLN A 601 17.31 -35.64 -0.06
CA GLN A 601 18.41 -36.29 -0.76
C GLN A 601 19.73 -35.79 -0.21
N GLY A 602 20.63 -36.68 0.15
CA GLY A 602 21.98 -36.34 0.63
C GLY A 602 22.76 -35.50 -0.37
N VAL A 603 23.36 -34.42 0.10
CA VAL A 603 24.34 -33.63 -0.67
C VAL A 603 25.67 -33.74 0.08
N ALA A 604 26.60 -34.55 -0.44
CA ALA A 604 27.95 -34.49 0.05
C ALA A 604 28.59 -33.14 -0.36
N LEU A 605 28.77 -32.22 0.58
CA LEU A 605 29.62 -31.07 0.37
C LEU A 605 31.08 -31.53 0.35
N ASN A 606 31.58 -31.71 -0.84
CA ASN A 606 33.00 -31.91 -1.06
C ASN A 606 33.79 -30.62 -0.66
N ARG A 607 35.05 -30.57 -0.86
CA ARG A 607 36.03 -29.58 -0.40
C ARG A 607 35.52 -28.14 -0.28
N GLY A 608 35.83 -27.44 0.83
CA GLY A 608 35.24 -26.13 1.18
C GLY A 608 35.37 -25.01 0.13
N TRP A 609 36.39 -25.03 -0.72
CA TRP A 609 36.59 -24.04 -1.78
C TRP A 609 35.63 -24.17 -2.96
N MET A 610 35.02 -25.37 -3.18
CA MET A 610 34.07 -25.62 -4.26
C MET A 610 32.77 -24.84 -4.07
N SER A 611 32.37 -24.60 -2.84
CA SER A 611 31.20 -23.79 -2.54
C SER A 611 31.38 -22.32 -2.96
N LEU A 612 32.62 -21.81 -3.03
CA LEU A 612 32.92 -20.47 -3.62
C LEU A 612 32.54 -20.42 -5.11
N LEU A 613 32.68 -21.53 -5.79
CA LEU A 613 32.31 -21.68 -7.20
C LEU A 613 30.83 -22.00 -7.42
N GLY A 614 30.06 -22.12 -6.34
CA GLY A 614 28.63 -22.44 -6.39
C GLY A 614 28.34 -23.91 -6.68
N VAL A 615 29.28 -24.81 -6.38
CA VAL A 615 29.24 -26.25 -6.69
C VAL A 615 29.13 -27.04 -5.41
N THR A 616 28.32 -28.10 -5.38
CA THR A 616 28.22 -29.05 -4.29
C THR A 616 29.00 -30.32 -4.55
N SER A 617 28.97 -30.85 -5.80
CA SER A 617 29.70 -32.02 -6.25
C SER A 617 30.36 -31.76 -7.61
N LEU A 618 31.53 -32.35 -7.87
CA LEU A 618 32.22 -32.18 -9.17
C LEU A 618 31.93 -33.37 -10.11
N PRO A 619 31.30 -33.13 -11.26
CA PRO A 619 31.46 -34.00 -12.41
C PRO A 619 32.78 -33.65 -13.15
N LEU A 620 33.38 -34.65 -13.77
CA LEU A 620 34.74 -34.66 -14.34
C LEU A 620 35.04 -33.60 -15.43
N ASN A 621 34.05 -32.89 -15.98
CA ASN A 621 34.23 -31.90 -17.07
C ASN A 621 33.98 -30.43 -16.63
N PHE A 622 34.26 -30.08 -15.40
CA PHE A 622 33.82 -28.84 -14.76
C PHE A 622 34.80 -27.65 -14.84
N TRP A 623 35.98 -27.84 -15.45
CA TRP A 623 37.00 -26.79 -15.50
C TRP A 623 36.54 -25.49 -16.18
N PHE A 624 35.66 -25.59 -17.17
CA PHE A 624 35.14 -24.43 -17.90
C PHE A 624 34.21 -23.56 -17.03
N LEU A 625 33.33 -24.15 -16.27
CA LEU A 625 32.44 -23.45 -15.33
C LEU A 625 33.23 -22.85 -14.15
N THR A 626 34.25 -23.54 -13.68
CA THR A 626 35.16 -23.02 -12.64
C THR A 626 35.91 -21.80 -13.12
N LEU A 627 36.36 -21.77 -14.37
CA LEU A 627 37.01 -20.63 -14.98
C LEU A 627 36.10 -19.41 -15.05
N ILE A 628 34.84 -19.58 -15.53
CA ILE A 628 33.85 -18.50 -15.60
C ILE A 628 33.56 -17.93 -14.21
N THR A 629 33.34 -18.77 -13.22
CA THR A 629 33.08 -18.33 -11.85
C THR A 629 34.27 -17.65 -11.23
N ALA A 630 35.49 -18.11 -11.49
CA ALA A 630 36.71 -17.44 -11.03
C ALA A 630 36.87 -16.03 -11.65
N VAL A 631 36.58 -15.89 -12.95
CA VAL A 631 36.59 -14.58 -13.62
C VAL A 631 35.54 -13.63 -12.99
N LEU A 632 34.34 -14.12 -12.71
CA LEU A 632 33.29 -13.33 -12.04
C LEU A 632 33.69 -12.91 -10.64
N LEU A 633 34.35 -13.79 -9.87
CA LEU A 633 34.90 -13.46 -8.54
C LEU A 633 35.99 -12.39 -8.61
N LEU A 634 36.90 -12.49 -9.56
CA LEU A 634 37.94 -11.46 -9.77
C LEU A 634 37.29 -10.11 -10.12
N LEU A 635 36.31 -10.08 -11.03
CA LEU A 635 35.55 -8.87 -11.36
C LEU A 635 34.81 -8.31 -10.14
N ALA A 636 34.21 -9.17 -9.32
CA ALA A 636 33.53 -8.77 -8.09
C ALA A 636 34.48 -8.13 -7.07
N LEU A 637 35.69 -8.67 -6.93
CA LEU A 637 36.76 -8.08 -6.09
C LEU A 637 37.22 -6.73 -6.65
N LEU A 638 37.38 -6.60 -7.96
CA LEU A 638 37.71 -5.32 -8.61
C LEU A 638 36.62 -4.24 -8.37
N ALA A 639 35.38 -4.62 -8.13
CA ALA A 639 34.30 -3.67 -7.77
C ALA A 639 34.61 -2.91 -6.47
N LEU A 640 35.35 -3.48 -5.55
CA LEU A 640 35.74 -2.85 -4.29
C LEU A 640 36.71 -1.65 -4.50
N LEU A 641 37.40 -1.61 -5.63
CA LEU A 641 38.29 -0.51 -6.02
C LEU A 641 37.54 0.60 -6.79
N THR A 642 36.25 0.46 -7.02
CA THR A 642 35.42 1.42 -7.76
C THR A 642 34.81 2.49 -6.84
N ALA A 643 34.27 3.56 -7.44
CA ALA A 643 33.53 4.58 -6.71
C ALA A 643 32.24 4.04 -6.06
N ARG A 644 31.71 2.89 -6.55
CA ARG A 644 30.53 2.21 -6.04
C ARG A 644 30.86 1.08 -5.05
N ARG A 645 32.00 1.15 -4.38
CA ARG A 645 32.45 0.12 -3.42
C ARG A 645 31.45 -0.24 -2.33
N ALA A 646 30.65 0.73 -1.88
CA ALA A 646 29.62 0.48 -0.86
C ALA A 646 28.56 -0.53 -1.34
N VAL A 647 28.13 -0.45 -2.60
CA VAL A 647 27.19 -1.40 -3.21
C VAL A 647 27.82 -2.77 -3.37
N ALA A 648 29.10 -2.81 -3.80
CA ALA A 648 29.84 -4.06 -3.93
C ALA A 648 30.07 -4.72 -2.56
N LEU A 649 30.44 -3.95 -1.53
CA LEU A 649 30.59 -4.44 -0.16
C LEU A 649 29.29 -5.02 0.39
N LEU A 650 28.15 -4.32 0.17
CA LEU A 650 26.84 -4.80 0.60
C LEU A 650 26.46 -6.11 -0.11
N SER A 651 26.63 -6.16 -1.43
CA SER A 651 26.30 -7.35 -2.22
C SER A 651 27.17 -8.54 -1.78
N LEU A 652 28.48 -8.35 -1.69
CA LEU A 652 29.41 -9.40 -1.27
C LEU A 652 29.22 -9.81 0.18
N GLY A 653 28.92 -8.86 1.09
CA GLY A 653 28.62 -9.14 2.48
C GLY A 653 27.41 -10.05 2.66
N LEU A 654 26.31 -9.75 1.97
CA LEU A 654 25.12 -10.60 1.95
C LEU A 654 25.41 -11.95 1.28
N GLY A 655 26.20 -11.95 0.22
CA GLY A 655 26.64 -13.17 -0.44
C GLY A 655 27.50 -14.06 0.46
N LEU A 656 28.44 -13.50 1.21
CA LEU A 656 29.25 -14.23 2.20
C LEU A 656 28.40 -14.78 3.34
N ALA A 657 27.39 -14.02 3.80
CA ALA A 657 26.42 -14.54 4.78
C ALA A 657 25.65 -15.74 4.21
N ALA A 658 25.23 -15.68 2.94
CA ALA A 658 24.59 -16.80 2.26
C ALA A 658 25.54 -18.03 2.13
N LEU A 659 26.81 -17.79 1.79
CA LEU A 659 27.81 -18.84 1.69
C LEU A 659 28.08 -19.51 3.05
N ALA A 660 28.21 -18.71 4.11
CA ALA A 660 28.37 -19.23 5.48
C ALA A 660 27.14 -20.04 5.92
N SER A 661 25.93 -19.55 5.62
CA SER A 661 24.70 -20.28 5.88
C SER A 661 24.60 -21.56 5.06
N ALA A 662 25.06 -21.55 3.79
CA ALA A 662 25.10 -22.74 2.94
C ALA A 662 26.01 -23.83 3.56
N ARG A 663 27.16 -23.45 4.12
CA ARG A 663 28.07 -24.38 4.83
C ARG A 663 27.43 -24.93 6.10
N LEU A 664 26.78 -24.07 6.88
CA LEU A 664 26.07 -24.48 8.08
C LEU A 664 24.96 -25.47 7.77
N VAL A 665 24.08 -25.14 6.81
CA VAL A 665 22.95 -26.01 6.40
C VAL A 665 23.43 -27.38 5.93
N ALA A 666 24.50 -27.41 5.15
CA ALA A 666 25.05 -28.67 4.66
C ALA A 666 25.75 -29.51 5.75
N SER A 667 26.09 -28.92 6.90
CA SER A 667 26.58 -29.65 8.06
C SER A 667 25.44 -30.21 8.96
N LEU A 668 24.21 -29.73 8.78
CA LEU A 668 23.05 -30.23 9.50
C LEU A 668 22.63 -31.59 8.90
N GLN A 669 22.30 -32.52 9.77
CA GLN A 669 21.85 -33.85 9.39
C GLN A 669 20.40 -34.06 9.81
N PHE A 670 19.60 -34.57 8.90
CA PHE A 670 18.18 -34.86 9.08
C PHE A 670 17.91 -36.32 8.83
N PRO A 671 17.00 -36.98 9.56
CA PRO A 671 16.62 -38.37 9.27
C PRO A 671 15.94 -38.44 7.90
N ALA A 672 16.35 -39.42 7.08
CA ALA A 672 15.70 -39.70 5.80
C ALA A 672 14.30 -40.29 6.05
N ILE A 673 13.30 -39.80 5.26
CA ILE A 673 11.95 -40.37 5.32
C ILE A 673 11.96 -41.75 4.66
N GLY A 674 11.53 -42.80 5.39
CA GLY A 674 11.47 -44.18 4.89
C GLY A 674 12.65 -45.07 5.30
N ALA A 675 13.58 -44.57 6.12
CA ALA A 675 14.59 -45.43 6.73
C ALA A 675 13.94 -46.46 7.68
N THR A 676 14.03 -47.71 7.34
CA THR A 676 13.47 -48.82 8.15
C THR A 676 14.36 -49.22 9.31
N ASP A 677 15.63 -48.78 9.30
CA ASP A 677 16.61 -49.09 10.34
C ASP A 677 17.28 -47.80 10.89
N SER A 678 17.30 -47.75 12.18
CA SER A 678 17.47 -46.58 13.05
C SER A 678 18.86 -45.93 13.08
N SER A 679 19.79 -46.24 12.21
CA SER A 679 21.18 -45.76 12.40
C SER A 679 21.93 -45.26 11.19
N SER A 680 21.46 -45.38 9.97
CA SER A 680 22.32 -45.12 8.81
C SER A 680 21.91 -44.05 7.80
N ASP A 681 20.68 -43.61 7.81
CA ASP A 681 20.20 -42.72 6.72
C ASP A 681 19.98 -41.28 7.15
N LEU A 682 21.03 -40.65 7.65
CA LEU A 682 21.04 -39.19 7.87
C LEU A 682 21.39 -38.48 6.56
N VAL A 683 20.59 -37.52 6.21
CA VAL A 683 20.71 -36.74 4.99
C VAL A 683 21.10 -35.30 5.33
N SER A 684 22.12 -34.76 4.67
CA SER A 684 22.52 -33.38 4.86
C SER A 684 21.56 -32.37 4.18
N GLY A 685 21.41 -31.19 4.78
CA GLY A 685 20.58 -30.13 4.21
C GLY A 685 21.12 -29.63 2.87
N THR A 686 20.24 -29.10 2.02
CA THR A 686 20.56 -28.68 0.65
C THR A 686 20.94 -27.19 0.60
N PRO A 687 22.16 -26.84 0.17
CA PRO A 687 22.63 -25.47 0.13
C PRO A 687 22.33 -24.72 -1.18
N HIS A 688 21.67 -25.35 -2.17
CA HIS A 688 21.59 -24.84 -3.56
C HIS A 688 21.02 -23.42 -3.67
N ALA A 689 19.93 -23.09 -2.96
CA ALA A 689 19.33 -21.76 -2.98
C ALA A 689 20.27 -20.69 -2.38
N LEU A 690 20.97 -21.02 -1.31
CA LEU A 690 21.97 -20.14 -0.68
C LEU A 690 23.19 -19.93 -1.58
N LEU A 691 23.65 -21.00 -2.29
CA LEU A 691 24.72 -20.88 -3.29
C LEU A 691 24.31 -20.06 -4.52
N ALA A 692 23.03 -20.10 -4.89
CA ALA A 692 22.50 -19.22 -5.94
C ALA A 692 22.44 -17.75 -5.49
N LEU A 693 22.10 -17.50 -4.22
CA LEU A 693 22.16 -16.15 -3.64
C LEU A 693 23.58 -15.59 -3.62
N TRP A 694 24.57 -16.43 -3.25
CA TRP A 694 25.98 -16.11 -3.39
C TRP A 694 26.36 -15.77 -4.83
N GLY A 695 25.98 -16.60 -5.80
CA GLY A 695 26.22 -16.35 -7.22
C GLY A 695 25.63 -15.04 -7.72
N LEU A 696 24.39 -14.74 -7.33
CA LEU A 696 23.74 -13.48 -7.68
C LEU A 696 24.49 -12.27 -7.08
N ALA A 697 24.99 -12.39 -5.86
CA ALA A 697 25.78 -11.35 -5.19
C ALA A 697 27.10 -11.08 -5.92
N VAL A 698 27.81 -12.14 -6.31
CA VAL A 698 29.06 -12.06 -7.11
C VAL A 698 28.78 -11.41 -8.47
N ILE A 699 27.76 -11.83 -9.18
CA ILE A 699 27.37 -11.28 -10.49
C ILE A 699 26.96 -9.81 -10.37
N ALA A 700 26.23 -9.45 -9.31
CA ALA A 700 25.85 -8.05 -9.06
C ALA A 700 27.11 -7.16 -8.82
N ALA A 701 28.05 -7.63 -8.00
CA ALA A 701 29.32 -6.93 -7.78
C ALA A 701 30.15 -6.83 -9.08
N ALA A 702 30.24 -7.91 -9.86
CA ALA A 702 30.92 -7.90 -11.16
C ALA A 702 30.28 -6.91 -12.14
N ALA A 703 28.94 -6.80 -12.16
CA ALA A 703 28.22 -5.82 -12.98
C ALA A 703 28.55 -4.38 -12.56
N VAL A 704 28.71 -4.10 -11.25
CA VAL A 704 29.17 -2.80 -10.73
C VAL A 704 30.59 -2.48 -11.22
N ALA A 705 31.50 -3.46 -11.20
CA ALA A 705 32.86 -3.30 -11.72
C ALA A 705 32.83 -2.92 -13.20
N LEU A 706 32.16 -3.71 -14.03
CA LEU A 706 32.05 -3.51 -15.49
C LEU A 706 31.39 -2.17 -15.86
N GLU A 707 30.46 -1.66 -15.06
CA GLU A 707 29.85 -0.34 -15.26
C GLU A 707 30.85 0.79 -14.92
N SER A 708 31.70 0.62 -13.90
CA SER A 708 32.58 1.64 -13.34
C SER A 708 33.92 1.78 -14.06
N ILE A 709 34.38 0.72 -14.73
CA ILE A 709 35.73 0.61 -15.34
C ILE A 709 35.94 1.61 -16.49
N ARG A 710 34.89 2.15 -17.11
CA ARG A 710 35.02 3.09 -18.25
C ARG A 710 35.79 4.38 -17.96
N ARG A 711 36.10 4.69 -16.70
CA ARG A 711 36.81 5.91 -16.30
C ARG A 711 38.32 5.75 -16.10
N ARG A 712 38.87 4.51 -16.12
CA ARG A 712 40.34 4.27 -15.91
C ARG A 712 40.88 3.31 -16.98
N ARG A 713 41.66 3.79 -17.96
CA ARG A 713 42.19 3.02 -19.09
C ARG A 713 42.90 1.71 -18.69
N ALA A 714 43.72 1.73 -17.61
CA ALA A 714 44.41 0.53 -17.14
C ALA A 714 43.49 -0.61 -16.66
N LEU A 715 42.35 -0.27 -16.00
CA LEU A 715 41.39 -1.25 -15.57
C LEU A 715 40.53 -1.76 -16.75
N GLN A 716 40.41 -1.00 -17.85
CA GLN A 716 39.71 -1.44 -19.06
C GLN A 716 40.46 -2.59 -19.74
N VAL A 717 41.78 -2.49 -19.85
CA VAL A 717 42.61 -3.53 -20.46
C VAL A 717 42.50 -4.85 -19.68
N VAL A 718 42.57 -4.80 -18.36
CA VAL A 718 42.44 -5.99 -17.51
C VAL A 718 41.03 -6.59 -17.60
N ALA A 719 40.00 -5.76 -17.61
CA ALA A 719 38.61 -6.25 -17.70
C ALA A 719 38.28 -6.82 -19.07
N THR A 720 38.78 -6.22 -20.16
CA THR A 720 38.60 -6.77 -21.51
C THR A 720 39.37 -8.06 -21.71
N ALA A 721 40.56 -8.16 -21.15
CA ALA A 721 41.32 -9.41 -21.15
C ALA A 721 40.62 -10.53 -20.37
N LEU A 722 40.05 -10.23 -19.19
CA LEU A 722 39.30 -11.19 -18.38
C LEU A 722 37.94 -11.60 -18.99
N VAL A 723 37.32 -10.75 -19.79
CA VAL A 723 36.09 -11.08 -20.53
C VAL A 723 36.35 -11.85 -21.81
N ALA A 724 37.55 -11.71 -22.37
CA ALA A 724 38.01 -12.42 -23.58
C ALA A 724 38.54 -13.83 -23.29
N LEU A 725 38.97 -14.10 -22.05
CA LEU A 725 39.27 -15.42 -21.52
C LEU A 725 38.00 -16.18 -21.15
#